data_eff050a8ac284dce3216b47d25fdde40
#
_entry.id   eff050a8ac284dce3216b47d25fdde40
#
_cell.length_a   1.000
_cell.length_b   1.000
_cell.length_c   1.000
_cell.angle_alpha   90.00
_cell.angle_beta   90.00
_cell.angle_gamma   90.00
#
_symmetry.space_group_name_H-M   'P 1'
#
loop_
_entity.id
_entity.type
_entity.pdbx_description
1 polymer ?
#
loop_
_entity_poly.entity_id
_entity_poly.type
_entity_poly.pdbx_seq_one_letter_code
_entity_poly.pdbx_strand_id
1 'polypeptide(L)'
;FRRVLFRSLELTGEDDGFRIYDGRNYKCYHYDGQGLLTAAEDRNGQCVRLYYEGERLTRITTPLGYFLDVEIRDGRLVQIRDHMGRTMQYRYENGFLSDVIHMDEGVTHYEYDSNGYLERAVDQAKVTYLENRYDDAGRVVLQTLANGDTYRADYHPEKNRVTIVSSVHDKTVEHWYNEFGEILETSYQDGTKERYGYGENGHRTSRTDRLGRKTTWTYDEAGRLTEEVQPDGFRTMHRYDAAGNEILRTDSAGRETAFEYDGHHNRTAERRTDGLQVRENRSVYDWMGRLTETADAEGNRTQYQYGEAGGKPSVIRFADGETCSFEYDKAGRMMAQEDACGRTEYGYNARNKRALVRDGEGNETRWMYDGMGRLLALYLPEAWKEQHGEYSYSYDFLDRLIHTKNPDGGHERLMRDGEGNVLKRVHPNAYDSCRDDGEGTTYDYDSDGNNIRIHYPDGGCERIFYDSEGNRIRHVMPESYDPQTDDGDGFTYTYDACSRLTGVTGPDGVRQASYAYDPAGNLTEETDAEGRCTYRSYTAFGELKEQLKPALEKDGVMLYERTTWQYDRCGNVLLEQRHGGYWDSNGVLVKEDGAGLALRFTYDSRNRRIRVEDGLGAVISYRYDVQGKLVYEEKAVSKEVRQVIHYGYDRAGRLTERKEELDSGLAPLEGEPRYAVTRYRYDGNGNRTGIVTPEGYRILRSYDTCDRLVAERVVDDKNGIDRTTSVTYDHAGNIIRIVRSGKGLGEWEQGYGYDLKDRIVHVKDCLGPVFS
;
A
#
# COMPACT_ATOMS: atom_id res chain seq x y z
N PHE A 1 35.92 -4.16 -2.17
CA PHE A 1 35.20 -4.88 -1.09
C PHE A 1 35.99 -4.94 0.24
N ARG A 2 37.32 -4.98 0.23
CA ARG A 2 38.16 -5.11 1.46
C ARG A 2 38.30 -3.83 2.30
N ARG A 3 38.16 -2.61 1.77
CA ARG A 3 38.38 -1.36 2.51
C ARG A 3 37.22 -0.82 3.33
N VAL A 4 35.98 -1.16 2.99
CA VAL A 4 34.77 -0.61 3.63
C VAL A 4 34.24 -1.48 4.78
N LEU A 5 34.53 -2.77 4.77
CA LEU A 5 34.01 -3.74 5.75
C LEU A 5 34.64 -3.67 7.15
N PHE A 6 35.84 -3.13 7.30
CA PHE A 6 36.64 -3.29 8.53
C PHE A 6 36.58 -2.12 9.52
N ARG A 7 36.05 -0.95 9.18
CA ARG A 7 36.03 0.21 10.11
C ARG A 7 34.90 0.18 11.15
N SER A 8 33.88 -0.66 10.98
CA SER A 8 32.79 -0.84 11.94
C SER A 8 32.84 -2.18 12.70
N LEU A 9 33.84 -3.01 12.42
CA LEU A 9 34.03 -4.31 13.06
C LEU A 9 35.15 -4.23 14.10
N GLU A 10 34.81 -4.53 15.35
CA GLU A 10 35.75 -4.62 16.45
C GLU A 10 35.97 -6.09 16.82
N LEU A 11 37.25 -6.56 16.75
CA LEU A 11 37.62 -7.90 17.18
C LEU A 11 38.15 -7.85 18.61
N THR A 12 37.56 -8.65 19.49
CA THR A 12 38.00 -8.78 20.89
C THR A 12 38.21 -10.26 21.23
N GLY A 13 39.32 -10.58 21.89
CA GLY A 13 39.58 -11.94 22.43
C GLY A 13 38.71 -12.21 23.65
N GLU A 14 38.23 -13.46 23.81
CA GLU A 14 37.49 -14.00 24.94
C GLU A 14 38.29 -15.23 25.47
N ASP A 15 37.99 -15.70 26.70
CA ASP A 15 38.75 -16.78 27.34
C ASP A 15 38.78 -18.08 26.51
N ASP A 16 37.68 -18.40 25.79
CA ASP A 16 37.54 -19.60 24.98
C ASP A 16 37.30 -19.28 23.48
N GLY A 17 37.65 -18.09 23.00
CA GLY A 17 37.45 -17.73 21.61
C GLY A 17 37.63 -16.24 21.31
N PHE A 18 36.81 -15.71 20.43
CA PHE A 18 36.78 -14.28 20.11
C PHE A 18 35.40 -13.80 19.70
N ARG A 19 35.19 -12.52 19.77
CA ARG A 19 33.95 -11.88 19.28
C ARG A 19 34.26 -10.80 18.25
N ILE A 20 33.33 -10.63 17.32
CA ILE A 20 33.33 -9.53 16.35
C ILE A 20 32.07 -8.68 16.61
N TYR A 21 32.27 -7.43 17.01
CA TYR A 21 31.20 -6.48 17.15
C TYR A 21 31.04 -5.69 15.84
N ASP A 22 29.82 -5.67 15.29
CA ASP A 22 29.42 -4.85 14.14
C ASP A 22 28.67 -3.62 14.62
N GLY A 23 29.37 -2.50 14.73
CA GLY A 23 28.81 -1.23 15.19
C GLY A 23 27.77 -0.60 14.26
N ARG A 24 27.66 -1.04 12.99
CA ARG A 24 26.61 -0.56 12.07
C ARG A 24 25.26 -1.20 12.35
N ASN A 25 25.29 -2.50 12.65
CA ASN A 25 24.09 -3.30 12.85
C ASN A 25 23.81 -3.57 14.33
N TYR A 26 24.67 -3.08 15.24
CA TYR A 26 24.60 -3.36 16.68
C TYR A 26 24.50 -4.85 16.97
N LYS A 27 25.34 -5.67 16.27
CA LYS A 27 25.38 -7.13 16.42
C LYS A 27 26.76 -7.57 16.93
N CYS A 28 26.74 -8.56 17.79
CA CYS A 28 27.94 -9.22 18.27
C CYS A 28 27.94 -10.68 17.81
N TYR A 29 29.02 -11.12 17.17
CA TYR A 29 29.21 -12.49 16.71
C TYR A 29 30.26 -13.16 17.59
N HIS A 30 29.91 -14.26 18.24
CA HIS A 30 30.79 -15.01 19.12
C HIS A 30 31.31 -16.25 18.40
N TYR A 31 32.58 -16.46 18.49
CA TYR A 31 33.29 -17.57 17.89
C TYR A 31 34.05 -18.35 18.97
N ASP A 32 34.10 -19.66 18.87
CA ASP A 32 34.92 -20.50 19.71
C ASP A 32 36.41 -20.44 19.35
N GLY A 33 37.27 -21.16 20.13
CA GLY A 33 38.70 -21.22 19.89
C GLY A 33 39.11 -21.91 18.56
N GLN A 34 38.18 -22.59 17.89
CA GLN A 34 38.36 -23.19 16.58
C GLN A 34 37.89 -22.26 15.44
N GLY A 35 37.28 -21.13 15.74
CA GLY A 35 36.76 -20.17 14.77
C GLY A 35 35.35 -20.48 14.28
N LEU A 36 34.62 -21.35 14.94
CA LEU A 36 33.19 -21.62 14.62
C LEU A 36 32.29 -20.57 15.27
N LEU A 37 31.31 -20.04 14.52
CA LEU A 37 30.33 -19.10 15.01
C LEU A 37 29.36 -19.80 15.98
N THR A 38 29.44 -19.49 17.27
CA THR A 38 28.59 -20.14 18.31
C THR A 38 27.34 -19.35 18.65
N ALA A 39 27.38 -18.02 18.50
CA ALA A 39 26.22 -17.17 18.70
C ALA A 39 26.27 -15.88 17.86
N ALA A 40 25.11 -15.39 17.50
CA ALA A 40 24.91 -14.04 17.00
C ALA A 40 23.95 -13.32 17.96
N GLU A 41 24.45 -12.27 18.59
CA GLU A 41 23.75 -11.50 19.62
C GLU A 41 23.32 -10.15 19.05
N ASP A 42 22.08 -9.74 19.32
CA ASP A 42 21.58 -8.42 18.97
C ASP A 42 21.89 -7.38 20.07
N ARG A 43 21.50 -6.12 19.82
CA ARG A 43 21.71 -4.99 20.75
C ARG A 43 21.04 -5.17 22.12
N ASN A 44 20.06 -6.05 22.25
CA ASN A 44 19.34 -6.33 23.51
C ASN A 44 19.91 -7.58 24.22
N GLY A 45 21.02 -8.15 23.75
CA GLY A 45 21.60 -9.36 24.31
C GLY A 45 20.89 -10.65 23.91
N GLN A 46 20.00 -10.59 22.89
CA GLN A 46 19.28 -11.77 22.44
C GLN A 46 20.13 -12.56 21.46
N CYS A 47 20.43 -13.83 21.80
CA CYS A 47 21.34 -14.67 21.07
C CYS A 47 20.61 -15.71 20.20
N VAL A 48 20.88 -15.70 18.90
CA VAL A 48 20.71 -16.88 18.06
C VAL A 48 21.94 -17.77 18.30
N ARG A 49 21.75 -19.02 18.75
CA ARG A 49 22.84 -19.95 19.08
C ARG A 49 22.96 -21.06 18.05
N LEU A 50 24.21 -21.40 17.72
CA LEU A 50 24.55 -22.47 16.79
C LEU A 50 25.23 -23.60 17.57
N TYR A 51 24.82 -24.83 17.32
CA TYR A 51 25.33 -26.03 17.99
C TYR A 51 25.99 -26.96 16.98
N TYR A 52 27.13 -27.50 17.39
CA TYR A 52 28.00 -28.31 16.52
C TYR A 52 28.28 -29.68 17.16
N GLU A 53 28.49 -30.68 16.28
CA GLU A 53 29.17 -31.94 16.62
C GLU A 53 30.51 -31.97 15.87
N GLY A 54 31.64 -31.72 16.59
CA GLY A 54 32.88 -31.35 15.95
C GLY A 54 32.74 -30.03 15.18
N GLU A 55 33.07 -30.00 13.91
CA GLU A 55 32.90 -28.84 13.04
C GLU A 55 31.53 -28.80 12.32
N ARG A 56 30.71 -29.81 12.53
CA ARG A 56 29.43 -29.99 11.83
C ARG A 56 28.29 -29.29 12.57
N LEU A 57 27.68 -28.26 11.95
CA LEU A 57 26.48 -27.62 12.47
C LEU A 57 25.31 -28.62 12.52
N THR A 58 24.67 -28.75 13.69
CA THR A 58 23.55 -29.68 13.92
C THR A 58 22.23 -28.97 14.25
N ARG A 59 22.32 -27.78 14.90
CA ARG A 59 21.11 -27.03 15.27
C ARG A 59 21.38 -25.54 15.37
N ILE A 60 20.37 -24.75 15.03
CA ILE A 60 20.31 -23.31 15.27
C ILE A 60 19.09 -23.04 16.15
N THR A 61 19.25 -22.25 17.22
CA THR A 61 18.12 -21.88 18.10
C THR A 61 17.99 -20.37 18.22
N THR A 62 16.75 -19.90 18.32
CA THR A 62 16.44 -18.50 18.63
C THR A 62 16.22 -18.29 20.12
N PRO A 63 16.28 -17.04 20.65
CA PRO A 63 15.95 -16.73 22.05
C PRO A 63 14.54 -17.18 22.46
N LEU A 64 13.62 -17.29 21.53
CA LEU A 64 12.23 -17.72 21.73
C LEU A 64 12.05 -19.25 21.73
N GLY A 65 13.14 -20.01 21.63
CA GLY A 65 13.11 -21.48 21.62
C GLY A 65 12.74 -22.09 20.25
N TYR A 66 12.58 -21.30 19.20
CA TYR A 66 12.46 -21.83 17.84
C TYR A 66 13.78 -22.42 17.40
N PHE A 67 13.76 -23.55 16.67
CA PHE A 67 14.98 -24.17 16.20
C PHE A 67 14.88 -24.67 14.76
N LEU A 68 16.05 -24.82 14.16
CA LEU A 68 16.28 -25.55 12.93
C LEU A 68 17.27 -26.67 13.24
N ASP A 69 16.88 -27.92 13.02
CA ASP A 69 17.80 -29.04 12.96
C ASP A 69 18.42 -29.10 11.56
N VAL A 70 19.74 -29.18 11.52
CA VAL A 70 20.53 -29.16 10.29
C VAL A 70 21.22 -30.53 10.14
N GLU A 71 20.99 -31.21 9.05
CA GLU A 71 21.65 -32.46 8.73
C GLU A 71 22.68 -32.24 7.62
N ILE A 72 23.94 -32.50 7.94
CA ILE A 72 25.06 -32.42 7.02
C ILE A 72 25.68 -33.84 6.89
N ARG A 73 25.82 -34.33 5.64
CA ARG A 73 26.53 -35.60 5.33
C ARG A 73 27.63 -35.32 4.32
N ASP A 74 28.81 -35.85 4.54
CA ASP A 74 29.98 -35.69 3.67
C ASP A 74 30.28 -34.21 3.34
N GLY A 75 30.13 -33.33 4.35
CA GLY A 75 30.35 -31.88 4.23
C GLY A 75 29.26 -31.11 3.48
N ARG A 76 28.13 -31.74 3.15
CA ARG A 76 27.02 -31.15 2.40
C ARG A 76 25.72 -31.13 3.21
N LEU A 77 24.99 -30.03 3.11
CA LEU A 77 23.66 -29.89 3.70
C LEU A 77 22.68 -30.81 2.97
N VAL A 78 22.09 -31.79 3.67
CA VAL A 78 21.11 -32.71 3.07
C VAL A 78 19.69 -32.47 3.53
N GLN A 79 19.50 -31.92 4.75
CA GLN A 79 18.16 -31.62 5.27
C GLN A 79 18.21 -30.49 6.31
N ILE A 80 17.17 -29.65 6.28
CA ILE A 80 16.81 -28.75 7.37
C ILE A 80 15.40 -29.13 7.84
N ARG A 81 15.22 -29.26 9.19
CA ARG A 81 13.92 -29.45 9.81
C ARG A 81 13.68 -28.33 10.80
N ASP A 82 12.53 -27.67 10.70
CA ASP A 82 12.13 -26.68 11.68
C ASP A 82 11.45 -27.30 12.92
N HIS A 83 11.24 -26.48 13.95
CA HIS A 83 10.57 -26.86 15.20
C HIS A 83 9.09 -27.30 15.03
N MET A 84 8.49 -27.05 13.86
CA MET A 84 7.16 -27.53 13.44
C MET A 84 7.22 -28.94 12.81
N GLY A 85 8.41 -29.46 12.56
CA GLY A 85 8.64 -30.74 11.89
C GLY A 85 8.63 -30.67 10.37
N ARG A 86 8.53 -29.46 9.78
CA ARG A 86 8.58 -29.27 8.33
C ARG A 86 10.02 -29.42 7.84
N THR A 87 10.21 -30.05 6.68
CA THR A 87 11.55 -30.38 6.17
C THR A 87 11.77 -29.76 4.79
N MET A 88 13.00 -29.29 4.57
CA MET A 88 13.57 -29.04 3.25
C MET A 88 14.73 -30.03 3.04
N GLN A 89 14.81 -30.64 1.85
CA GLN A 89 15.87 -31.60 1.51
C GLN A 89 16.68 -31.08 0.32
N TYR A 90 17.96 -31.45 0.30
CA TYR A 90 18.91 -31.02 -0.71
C TYR A 90 19.61 -32.27 -1.30
N ARG A 91 19.61 -32.39 -2.62
CA ARG A 91 20.28 -33.45 -3.35
C ARG A 91 21.43 -32.89 -4.17
N TYR A 92 22.43 -33.72 -4.39
CA TYR A 92 23.64 -33.33 -5.10
C TYR A 92 23.97 -34.36 -6.16
N GLU A 93 24.37 -33.88 -7.34
CA GLU A 93 24.93 -34.68 -8.42
C GLU A 93 26.28 -34.11 -8.85
N ASN A 94 27.26 -34.95 -9.11
CA ASN A 94 28.61 -34.57 -9.52
C ASN A 94 29.27 -33.50 -8.64
N GLY A 95 28.86 -33.39 -7.39
CA GLY A 95 29.39 -32.39 -6.46
C GLY A 95 28.60 -31.12 -6.34
N PHE A 96 27.64 -30.86 -7.19
CA PHE A 96 26.81 -29.67 -7.25
C PHE A 96 25.37 -29.94 -6.74
N LEU A 97 24.70 -28.92 -6.21
CA LEU A 97 23.31 -28.99 -5.77
C LEU A 97 22.40 -29.24 -7.00
N SER A 98 21.79 -30.44 -7.09
CA SER A 98 20.87 -30.76 -8.21
C SER A 98 19.42 -30.46 -7.89
N ASP A 99 18.97 -30.71 -6.65
CA ASP A 99 17.57 -30.53 -6.29
C ASP A 99 17.40 -29.93 -4.91
N VAL A 100 16.41 -29.06 -4.78
CA VAL A 100 15.83 -28.62 -3.52
C VAL A 100 14.39 -29.10 -3.44
N ILE A 101 14.10 -29.98 -2.47
CA ILE A 101 12.75 -30.46 -2.19
C ILE A 101 12.17 -29.59 -1.09
N HIS A 102 11.13 -28.85 -1.41
CA HIS A 102 10.47 -27.90 -0.52
C HIS A 102 9.54 -28.59 0.49
N MET A 103 9.06 -27.85 1.49
CA MET A 103 8.19 -28.34 2.58
C MET A 103 6.85 -28.93 2.10
N ASP A 104 6.44 -28.68 0.88
CA ASP A 104 5.23 -29.16 0.20
C ASP A 104 5.53 -30.20 -0.87
N GLU A 105 6.73 -30.80 -0.81
CA GLU A 105 7.24 -31.84 -1.72
C GLU A 105 7.53 -31.34 -3.16
N GLY A 106 7.33 -30.07 -3.46
CA GLY A 106 7.74 -29.47 -4.73
C GLY A 106 9.26 -29.49 -4.90
N VAL A 107 9.75 -29.65 -6.13
CA VAL A 107 11.19 -29.75 -6.43
C VAL A 107 11.65 -28.61 -7.33
N THR A 108 12.69 -27.89 -6.92
CA THR A 108 13.46 -27.01 -7.80
C THR A 108 14.72 -27.74 -8.24
N HIS A 109 14.97 -27.80 -9.54
CA HIS A 109 16.09 -28.52 -10.13
C HIS A 109 17.13 -27.54 -10.72
N TYR A 110 18.43 -27.89 -10.58
CA TYR A 110 19.56 -27.07 -11.04
C TYR A 110 20.50 -27.90 -11.89
N GLU A 111 20.93 -27.35 -13.01
CA GLU A 111 21.92 -27.95 -13.92
C GLU A 111 23.13 -27.02 -14.06
N TYR A 112 24.31 -27.62 -14.26
CA TYR A 112 25.57 -26.89 -14.31
C TYR A 112 26.33 -27.27 -15.58
N ASP A 113 27.09 -26.32 -16.11
CA ASP A 113 27.99 -26.54 -17.24
C ASP A 113 29.22 -27.36 -16.83
N SER A 114 30.07 -27.68 -17.81
CA SER A 114 31.30 -28.45 -17.57
C SER A 114 32.32 -27.76 -16.66
N ASN A 115 32.19 -26.46 -16.44
CA ASN A 115 33.05 -25.64 -15.56
C ASN A 115 32.45 -25.51 -14.15
N GLY A 116 31.21 -26.00 -13.94
CA GLY A 116 30.51 -25.91 -12.67
C GLY A 116 29.73 -24.61 -12.46
N TYR A 117 29.49 -23.85 -13.52
CA TYR A 117 28.61 -22.68 -13.45
C TYR A 117 27.16 -23.09 -13.66
N LEU A 118 26.22 -22.42 -12.97
CA LEU A 118 24.79 -22.67 -13.07
C LEU A 118 24.27 -22.37 -14.48
N GLU A 119 24.02 -23.43 -15.27
CA GLU A 119 23.53 -23.31 -16.63
C GLU A 119 22.01 -23.15 -16.68
N ARG A 120 21.27 -23.95 -15.89
CA ARG A 120 19.80 -23.97 -15.94
C ARG A 120 19.19 -24.16 -14.55
N ALA A 121 18.05 -23.48 -14.31
CA ALA A 121 17.23 -23.67 -13.14
C ALA A 121 15.78 -23.91 -13.55
N VAL A 122 15.17 -24.98 -13.01
CA VAL A 122 13.81 -25.46 -13.32
C VAL A 122 12.98 -25.41 -12.04
N ASP A 123 11.80 -24.81 -12.10
CA ASP A 123 10.90 -24.68 -10.95
C ASP A 123 10.06 -25.94 -10.70
N GLN A 124 9.21 -25.90 -9.69
CA GLN A 124 8.32 -27.01 -9.31
C GLN A 124 7.23 -27.29 -10.36
N ALA A 125 6.90 -26.34 -11.22
CA ALA A 125 5.99 -26.51 -12.34
C ALA A 125 6.69 -27.10 -13.58
N LYS A 126 7.97 -27.47 -13.46
CA LYS A 126 8.86 -27.96 -14.53
C LYS A 126 9.12 -26.90 -15.61
N VAL A 127 9.06 -25.65 -15.27
CA VAL A 127 9.40 -24.53 -16.14
C VAL A 127 10.86 -24.16 -15.93
N THR A 128 11.64 -24.10 -17.01
CA THR A 128 12.97 -23.50 -16.98
C THR A 128 12.81 -21.98 -16.82
N TYR A 129 13.08 -21.46 -15.65
CA TYR A 129 12.91 -20.03 -15.37
C TYR A 129 14.17 -19.21 -15.56
N LEU A 130 15.33 -19.90 -15.69
CA LEU A 130 16.64 -19.28 -15.89
C LEU A 130 17.52 -20.21 -16.73
N GLU A 131 18.16 -19.67 -17.78
CA GLU A 131 19.23 -20.31 -18.52
C GLU A 131 20.36 -19.30 -18.73
N ASN A 132 21.60 -19.65 -18.37
CA ASN A 132 22.78 -18.79 -18.45
C ASN A 132 23.81 -19.39 -19.40
N ARG A 133 24.56 -18.49 -20.08
CA ARG A 133 25.82 -18.81 -20.75
C ARG A 133 26.92 -17.90 -20.22
N TYR A 134 28.12 -18.44 -20.16
CA TYR A 134 29.26 -17.78 -19.54
C TYR A 134 30.41 -17.58 -20.54
N ASP A 135 31.22 -16.58 -20.32
CA ASP A 135 32.52 -16.43 -21.00
C ASP A 135 33.61 -17.20 -20.28
N ASP A 136 34.85 -17.20 -20.85
CA ASP A 136 36.01 -17.91 -20.28
C ASP A 136 36.42 -17.36 -18.92
N ALA A 137 35.98 -16.17 -18.53
CA ALA A 137 36.22 -15.57 -17.21
C ALA A 137 35.12 -15.91 -16.19
N GLY A 138 34.12 -16.73 -16.56
CA GLY A 138 33.00 -17.14 -15.71
C GLY A 138 31.93 -16.05 -15.49
N ARG A 139 31.85 -15.06 -16.38
CA ARG A 139 30.83 -14.00 -16.33
C ARG A 139 29.66 -14.35 -17.24
N VAL A 140 28.43 -14.07 -16.81
CA VAL A 140 27.24 -14.29 -17.62
C VAL A 140 27.24 -13.36 -18.83
N VAL A 141 27.26 -13.94 -20.05
CA VAL A 141 27.18 -13.18 -21.32
C VAL A 141 25.82 -13.25 -21.96
N LEU A 142 25.01 -14.26 -21.61
CA LEU A 142 23.63 -14.39 -22.05
C LEU A 142 22.81 -15.03 -20.93
N GLN A 143 21.68 -14.43 -20.62
CA GLN A 143 20.67 -14.97 -19.71
C GLN A 143 19.35 -15.04 -20.46
N THR A 144 18.68 -16.21 -20.44
CA THR A 144 17.36 -16.40 -21.01
C THR A 144 16.36 -16.66 -19.88
N LEU A 145 15.23 -15.97 -19.90
CA LEU A 145 14.13 -16.11 -18.95
C LEU A 145 13.09 -17.14 -19.44
N ALA A 146 12.16 -17.52 -18.56
CA ALA A 146 11.12 -18.53 -18.82
C ALA A 146 10.23 -18.22 -20.06
N ASN A 147 10.02 -16.97 -20.39
CA ASN A 147 9.23 -16.51 -21.53
C ASN A 147 10.05 -16.41 -22.83
N GLY A 148 11.35 -16.75 -22.80
CA GLY A 148 12.27 -16.67 -23.93
C GLY A 148 12.97 -15.31 -24.10
N ASP A 149 12.67 -14.32 -23.29
CA ASP A 149 13.40 -13.04 -23.29
C ASP A 149 14.85 -13.22 -22.86
N THR A 150 15.71 -12.40 -23.46
CA THR A 150 17.15 -12.51 -23.25
C THR A 150 17.78 -11.21 -22.78
N TYR A 151 18.80 -11.35 -21.92
CA TYR A 151 19.72 -10.27 -21.54
C TYR A 151 21.12 -10.69 -21.97
N ARG A 152 21.73 -9.89 -22.87
CA ARG A 152 23.09 -10.09 -23.30
C ARG A 152 24.01 -9.06 -22.66
N ALA A 153 25.13 -9.49 -22.08
CA ALA A 153 26.14 -8.62 -21.52
C ALA A 153 27.45 -8.72 -22.30
N ASP A 154 27.90 -7.60 -22.84
CA ASP A 154 29.18 -7.45 -23.54
C ASP A 154 30.15 -6.69 -22.62
N TYR A 155 31.16 -7.38 -22.12
CA TYR A 155 32.14 -6.82 -21.17
C TYR A 155 33.36 -6.25 -21.89
N HIS A 156 33.73 -5.03 -21.54
CA HIS A 156 34.93 -4.32 -22.03
C HIS A 156 35.81 -3.91 -20.85
N PRO A 157 36.53 -4.87 -20.21
CA PRO A 157 37.31 -4.59 -19.00
C PRO A 157 38.39 -3.54 -19.20
N GLU A 158 38.99 -3.48 -20.39
CA GLU A 158 39.99 -2.49 -20.80
C GLU A 158 39.48 -1.05 -20.81
N LYS A 159 38.14 -0.85 -20.83
CA LYS A 159 37.47 0.44 -20.79
C LYS A 159 36.65 0.63 -19.51
N ASN A 160 36.73 -0.34 -18.60
CA ASN A 160 35.84 -0.39 -17.43
C ASN A 160 34.37 -0.19 -17.77
N ARG A 161 33.89 -0.90 -18.82
CA ARG A 161 32.53 -0.76 -19.35
C ARG A 161 31.86 -2.11 -19.54
N VAL A 162 30.55 -2.16 -19.33
CA VAL A 162 29.68 -3.27 -19.74
C VAL A 162 28.49 -2.70 -20.50
N THR A 163 28.16 -3.33 -21.64
CA THR A 163 26.95 -3.04 -22.41
C THR A 163 25.95 -4.15 -22.18
N ILE A 164 24.73 -3.83 -21.75
CA ILE A 164 23.65 -4.78 -21.53
C ILE A 164 22.57 -4.51 -22.58
N VAL A 165 22.21 -5.57 -23.32
CA VAL A 165 21.13 -5.53 -24.32
C VAL A 165 20.02 -6.48 -23.88
N SER A 166 18.81 -5.97 -23.71
CA SER A 166 17.60 -6.74 -23.48
C SER A 166 16.84 -6.95 -24.77
N SER A 167 16.28 -8.15 -24.99
CA SER A 167 15.35 -8.40 -26.10
C SER A 167 13.98 -7.74 -25.87
N VAL A 168 13.67 -7.38 -24.63
CA VAL A 168 12.47 -6.62 -24.30
C VAL A 168 12.70 -5.17 -24.68
N HIS A 169 11.85 -4.63 -25.56
CA HIS A 169 11.92 -3.26 -26.07
C HIS A 169 13.26 -2.88 -26.76
N ASP A 170 14.07 -3.86 -27.18
CA ASP A 170 15.42 -3.66 -27.76
C ASP A 170 16.29 -2.69 -26.93
N LYS A 171 16.13 -2.74 -25.60
CA LYS A 171 16.77 -1.81 -24.66
C LYS A 171 18.27 -2.05 -24.55
N THR A 172 19.05 -0.98 -24.78
CA THR A 172 20.50 -0.99 -24.57
C THR A 172 20.90 -0.01 -23.48
N VAL A 173 21.67 -0.49 -22.51
CA VAL A 173 22.23 0.31 -21.41
C VAL A 173 23.72 0.05 -21.30
N GLU A 174 24.50 1.11 -21.17
CA GLU A 174 25.95 1.01 -20.95
C GLU A 174 26.30 1.54 -19.56
N HIS A 175 27.08 0.75 -18.80
CA HIS A 175 27.60 1.14 -17.49
C HIS A 175 29.12 1.30 -17.54
N TRP A 176 29.60 2.44 -17.06
CA TRP A 176 31.01 2.68 -16.76
C TRP A 176 31.24 2.54 -15.27
N TYR A 177 32.26 1.84 -14.87
CA TYR A 177 32.57 1.55 -13.47
C TYR A 177 34.03 1.87 -13.15
N ASN A 178 34.32 2.09 -11.86
CA ASN A 178 35.68 2.28 -11.38
C ASN A 178 36.38 0.93 -11.09
N GLU A 179 37.61 0.99 -10.60
CA GLU A 179 38.41 -0.19 -10.22
C GLU A 179 37.78 -1.03 -9.09
N PHE A 180 36.80 -0.49 -8.34
CA PHE A 180 36.06 -1.16 -7.27
C PHE A 180 34.73 -1.78 -7.77
N GLY A 181 34.37 -1.62 -9.04
CA GLY A 181 33.13 -2.08 -9.62
C GLY A 181 31.93 -1.16 -9.35
N GLU A 182 32.16 0.06 -8.84
CA GLU A 182 31.10 1.04 -8.61
C GLU A 182 30.75 1.76 -9.92
N ILE A 183 29.47 1.86 -10.24
CA ILE A 183 28.99 2.51 -11.48
C ILE A 183 29.21 4.02 -11.35
N LEU A 184 29.99 4.59 -12.26
CA LEU A 184 30.25 6.03 -12.36
C LEU A 184 29.28 6.74 -13.30
N GLU A 185 28.92 6.09 -14.40
CA GLU A 185 27.97 6.62 -15.40
C GLU A 185 27.14 5.48 -15.99
N THR A 186 25.86 5.73 -16.17
CA THR A 186 24.96 4.90 -16.95
C THR A 186 24.49 5.72 -18.16
N SER A 187 24.68 5.20 -19.37
CA SER A 187 24.19 5.80 -20.62
C SER A 187 23.02 4.98 -21.16
N TYR A 188 21.97 5.65 -21.53
CA TYR A 188 20.74 5.05 -22.04
C TYR A 188 20.65 5.18 -23.55
N GLN A 189 19.78 4.38 -24.18
CA GLN A 189 19.60 4.33 -25.62
C GLN A 189 19.18 5.66 -26.25
N ASP A 190 18.44 6.50 -25.50
CA ASP A 190 18.02 7.86 -25.92
C ASP A 190 19.17 8.89 -25.87
N GLY A 191 20.37 8.47 -25.45
CA GLY A 191 21.55 9.31 -25.32
C GLY A 191 21.64 10.07 -23.99
N THR A 192 20.65 9.95 -23.11
CA THR A 192 20.71 10.55 -21.78
C THR A 192 21.64 9.78 -20.84
N LYS A 193 22.07 10.42 -19.77
CA LYS A 193 23.08 9.86 -18.87
C LYS A 193 22.80 10.15 -17.43
N GLU A 194 23.03 9.15 -16.60
CA GLU A 194 23.02 9.25 -15.15
C GLU A 194 24.46 9.15 -14.62
N ARG A 195 24.85 10.00 -13.68
CA ARG A 195 26.22 10.02 -13.12
C ARG A 195 26.22 9.90 -11.62
N TYR A 196 27.21 9.18 -11.11
CA TYR A 196 27.39 8.93 -9.69
C TYR A 196 28.79 9.32 -9.24
N GLY A 197 28.86 10.00 -8.09
CA GLY A 197 30.13 10.27 -7.41
C GLY A 197 30.24 9.45 -6.14
N TYR A 198 31.44 9.03 -5.82
CA TYR A 198 31.73 8.25 -4.62
C TYR A 198 32.89 8.88 -3.85
N GLY A 199 32.84 8.78 -2.53
CA GLY A 199 33.94 9.17 -1.64
C GLY A 199 34.97 8.06 -1.49
N GLU A 200 36.08 8.37 -0.82
CA GLU A 200 37.18 7.42 -0.56
C GLU A 200 36.72 6.15 0.20
N ASN A 201 35.58 6.24 0.90
CA ASN A 201 34.98 5.14 1.67
C ASN A 201 33.99 4.31 0.86
N GLY A 202 33.83 4.56 -0.44
CA GLY A 202 32.84 3.89 -1.30
C GLY A 202 31.37 4.32 -1.08
N HIS A 203 31.13 5.36 -0.26
CA HIS A 203 29.80 5.91 -0.12
C HIS A 203 29.47 6.83 -1.30
N ARG A 204 28.23 6.72 -1.81
CA ARG A 204 27.76 7.61 -2.87
C ARG A 204 27.64 9.05 -2.37
N THR A 205 28.41 9.97 -2.93
CA THR A 205 28.42 11.39 -2.54
C THR A 205 27.59 12.26 -3.48
N SER A 206 27.28 11.77 -4.69
CA SER A 206 26.37 12.49 -5.58
C SER A 206 25.68 11.55 -6.57
N ARG A 207 24.51 11.97 -7.03
CA ARG A 207 23.80 11.47 -8.20
C ARG A 207 23.39 12.67 -9.06
N THR A 208 23.73 12.61 -10.34
CA THR A 208 23.15 13.50 -11.34
C THR A 208 22.24 12.65 -12.20
N ASP A 209 20.96 12.99 -12.23
CA ASP A 209 19.96 12.24 -12.97
C ASP A 209 20.01 12.54 -14.49
N ARG A 210 19.14 11.91 -15.27
CA ARG A 210 19.09 12.03 -16.73
C ARG A 210 18.71 13.43 -17.21
N LEU A 211 18.04 14.25 -16.38
CA LEU A 211 17.72 15.66 -16.65
C LEU A 211 18.84 16.62 -16.19
N GLY A 212 19.94 16.09 -15.63
CA GLY A 212 21.08 16.89 -15.15
C GLY A 212 20.89 17.46 -13.73
N ARG A 213 19.87 17.07 -13.01
CA ARG A 213 19.57 17.53 -11.64
C ARG A 213 20.44 16.76 -10.65
N LYS A 214 21.01 17.45 -9.67
CA LYS A 214 22.01 16.86 -8.79
C LYS A 214 21.54 16.77 -7.35
N THR A 215 21.62 15.57 -6.78
CA THR A 215 21.51 15.31 -5.33
C THR A 215 22.90 15.02 -4.78
N THR A 216 23.21 15.51 -3.58
CA THR A 216 24.52 15.27 -2.93
C THR A 216 24.32 14.77 -1.50
N TRP A 217 25.29 13.93 -1.05
CA TRP A 217 25.33 13.37 0.30
C TRP A 217 26.71 13.58 0.90
N THR A 218 26.74 13.96 2.17
CA THR A 218 27.95 14.13 2.95
C THR A 218 27.94 13.15 4.13
N TYR A 219 29.09 12.62 4.47
CA TYR A 219 29.24 11.60 5.51
C TYR A 219 30.32 11.99 6.50
N ASP A 220 30.19 11.53 7.75
CA ASP A 220 31.24 11.66 8.75
C ASP A 220 32.33 10.59 8.56
N GLU A 221 33.36 10.62 9.43
CA GLU A 221 34.49 9.67 9.40
C GLU A 221 34.05 8.21 9.64
N ALA A 222 32.93 8.00 10.34
CA ALA A 222 32.34 6.67 10.57
C ALA A 222 31.48 6.19 9.38
N GLY A 223 31.28 7.02 8.34
CA GLY A 223 30.47 6.72 7.16
C GLY A 223 28.96 6.90 7.37
N ARG A 224 28.56 7.69 8.38
CA ARG A 224 27.14 8.01 8.63
C ARG A 224 26.76 9.27 7.87
N LEU A 225 25.55 9.30 7.29
CA LEU A 225 25.03 10.44 6.53
C LEU A 225 24.86 11.66 7.44
N THR A 226 25.53 12.76 7.14
CA THR A 226 25.44 14.02 7.90
C THR A 226 24.64 15.09 7.19
N GLU A 227 24.61 15.09 5.86
CA GLU A 227 23.82 16.04 5.07
C GLU A 227 23.38 15.41 3.75
N GLU A 228 22.14 15.67 3.38
CA GLU A 228 21.58 15.45 2.05
C GLU A 228 21.11 16.78 1.46
N VAL A 229 21.47 17.08 0.20
CA VAL A 229 21.02 18.25 -0.53
C VAL A 229 20.28 17.79 -1.79
N GLN A 230 19.01 18.14 -1.89
CA GLN A 230 18.15 17.85 -3.03
C GLN A 230 18.41 18.79 -4.21
N PRO A 231 17.90 18.48 -5.43
CA PRO A 231 18.13 19.30 -6.62
C PRO A 231 17.61 20.74 -6.52
N ASP A 232 16.56 20.99 -5.71
CA ASP A 232 16.01 22.32 -5.43
C ASP A 232 16.80 23.08 -4.34
N GLY A 233 17.85 22.46 -3.78
CA GLY A 233 18.66 23.02 -2.71
C GLY A 233 18.14 22.76 -1.30
N PHE A 234 17.01 22.05 -1.15
CA PHE A 234 16.52 21.62 0.17
C PHE A 234 17.53 20.72 0.86
N ARG A 235 17.79 20.99 2.13
CA ARG A 235 18.83 20.28 2.91
C ARG A 235 18.21 19.57 4.09
N THR A 236 18.71 18.35 4.36
CA THR A 236 18.46 17.62 5.60
C THR A 236 19.78 17.31 6.27
N MET A 237 19.93 17.65 7.54
CA MET A 237 21.14 17.44 8.33
C MET A 237 20.88 16.46 9.46
N HIS A 238 21.85 15.57 9.73
CA HIS A 238 21.78 14.52 10.72
C HIS A 238 22.92 14.65 11.72
N ARG A 239 22.63 14.45 13.01
CA ARG A 239 23.62 14.40 14.07
C ARG A 239 23.50 13.10 14.86
N TYR A 240 24.62 12.56 15.24
CA TYR A 240 24.73 11.28 15.91
C TYR A 240 25.41 11.41 17.25
N ASP A 241 25.09 10.53 18.20
CA ASP A 241 25.85 10.34 19.43
C ASP A 241 27.13 9.51 19.16
N ALA A 242 27.93 9.32 20.21
CA ALA A 242 29.17 8.52 20.14
C ALA A 242 28.91 7.04 19.83
N ALA A 243 27.71 6.53 20.16
CA ALA A 243 27.31 5.16 19.91
C ALA A 243 26.74 4.96 18.48
N GLY A 244 26.52 6.04 17.72
CA GLY A 244 26.03 6.01 16.35
C GLY A 244 24.51 6.17 16.19
N ASN A 245 23.79 6.44 17.28
CA ASN A 245 22.36 6.74 17.18
C ASN A 245 22.14 8.15 16.62
N GLU A 246 21.17 8.31 15.69
CA GLU A 246 20.75 9.62 15.23
C GLU A 246 20.01 10.35 16.36
N ILE A 247 20.60 11.41 16.91
CA ILE A 247 20.02 12.16 18.03
C ILE A 247 19.28 13.43 17.61
N LEU A 248 19.56 13.94 16.40
CA LEU A 248 18.92 15.14 15.89
C LEU A 248 18.89 15.10 14.36
N ARG A 249 17.74 15.46 13.80
CA ARG A 249 17.53 15.74 12.38
C ARG A 249 16.97 17.15 12.24
N THR A 250 17.60 17.96 11.38
CA THR A 250 17.13 19.30 11.05
C THR A 250 17.05 19.47 9.54
N ASP A 251 16.11 20.28 9.06
CA ASP A 251 16.03 20.61 7.65
C ASP A 251 16.14 22.14 7.40
N SER A 252 16.29 22.50 6.13
CA SER A 252 16.41 23.91 5.73
C SER A 252 15.12 24.73 5.88
N ALA A 253 13.98 24.09 6.20
CA ALA A 253 12.74 24.74 6.61
C ALA A 253 12.71 25.04 8.12
N GLY A 254 13.76 24.67 8.87
CA GLY A 254 13.87 24.89 10.31
C GLY A 254 13.09 23.88 11.17
N ARG A 255 12.67 22.73 10.60
CA ARG A 255 12.03 21.67 11.36
C ARG A 255 13.09 20.83 12.07
N GLU A 256 12.89 20.58 13.35
CA GLU A 256 13.79 19.78 14.18
C GLU A 256 13.08 18.55 14.74
N THR A 257 13.75 17.40 14.63
CA THR A 257 13.34 16.15 15.27
C THR A 257 14.49 15.61 16.10
N ALA A 258 14.32 15.54 17.43
CA ALA A 258 15.27 14.97 18.36
C ALA A 258 14.84 13.56 18.76
N PHE A 259 15.82 12.67 18.97
CA PHE A 259 15.61 11.29 19.34
C PHE A 259 16.36 10.96 20.63
N GLU A 260 15.73 10.18 21.51
CA GLU A 260 16.34 9.64 22.72
C GLU A 260 16.35 8.09 22.65
N TYR A 261 17.36 7.50 23.29
CA TYR A 261 17.59 6.05 23.24
C TYR A 261 17.90 5.51 24.65
N ASP A 262 17.57 4.25 24.89
CA ASP A 262 18.02 3.53 26.08
C ASP A 262 19.45 3.00 25.89
N GLY A 263 19.99 2.32 26.92
CA GLY A 263 21.32 1.73 26.89
C GLY A 263 21.49 0.57 25.88
N HIS A 264 20.41 0.09 25.30
CA HIS A 264 20.37 -0.94 24.25
C HIS A 264 20.10 -0.36 22.86
N HIS A 265 20.17 0.97 22.69
CA HIS A 265 19.90 1.68 21.45
C HIS A 265 18.45 1.55 20.92
N ASN A 266 17.48 1.22 21.79
CA ASN A 266 16.07 1.31 21.43
C ASN A 266 15.62 2.76 21.55
N ARG A 267 14.88 3.28 20.56
CA ARG A 267 14.41 4.67 20.55
C ARG A 267 13.27 4.86 21.56
N THR A 268 13.56 5.55 22.67
CA THR A 268 12.62 5.78 23.77
C THR A 268 11.78 7.05 23.61
N ALA A 269 12.27 8.04 22.86
CA ALA A 269 11.49 9.23 22.53
C ALA A 269 11.79 9.76 21.14
N GLU A 270 10.77 10.34 20.52
CA GLU A 270 10.84 11.18 19.35
C GLU A 270 10.17 12.53 19.66
N ARG A 271 10.94 13.59 19.61
CA ARG A 271 10.50 14.95 19.92
C ARG A 271 10.63 15.83 18.69
N ARG A 272 9.50 16.39 18.23
CA ARG A 272 9.45 17.41 17.17
C ARG A 272 9.13 18.76 17.77
N THR A 273 9.78 19.80 17.29
CA THR A 273 9.53 21.18 17.75
C THR A 273 9.55 22.18 16.60
N ASP A 274 8.73 23.21 16.72
CA ASP A 274 8.75 24.42 15.89
C ASP A 274 9.32 25.65 16.65
N GLY A 275 9.91 25.41 17.83
CA GLY A 275 10.40 26.43 18.75
C GLY A 275 9.34 26.96 19.72
N LEU A 276 8.04 26.75 19.45
CA LEU A 276 6.92 27.17 20.29
C LEU A 276 6.16 25.99 20.89
N GLN A 277 5.91 24.96 20.06
CA GLN A 277 5.20 23.73 20.46
C GLN A 277 6.14 22.53 20.37
N VAL A 278 6.03 21.63 21.35
CA VAL A 278 6.76 20.37 21.40
C VAL A 278 5.75 19.22 21.29
N ARG A 279 6.01 18.29 20.37
CA ARG A 279 5.28 17.04 20.20
C ARG A 279 6.23 15.88 20.53
N GLU A 280 5.92 15.10 21.51
CA GLU A 280 6.80 14.04 21.98
C GLU A 280 6.04 12.73 22.08
N ASN A 281 6.48 11.74 21.32
CA ASN A 281 6.04 10.35 21.42
C ASN A 281 7.08 9.57 22.23
N ARG A 282 6.64 8.71 23.17
CA ARG A 282 7.50 7.87 24.01
C ARG A 282 7.24 6.39 23.79
N SER A 283 8.29 5.59 23.93
CA SER A 283 8.25 4.13 23.83
C SER A 283 9.03 3.52 24.98
N VAL A 284 8.49 2.43 25.55
CA VAL A 284 9.12 1.64 26.62
C VAL A 284 9.32 0.23 26.11
N TYR A 285 10.47 -0.35 26.41
CA TYR A 285 10.84 -1.68 25.96
C TYR A 285 11.15 -2.59 27.16
N ASP A 286 10.93 -3.89 27.00
CA ASP A 286 11.40 -4.88 27.95
C ASP A 286 12.87 -5.26 27.68
N TRP A 287 13.41 -6.16 28.52
CA TRP A 287 14.77 -6.66 28.41
C TRP A 287 15.07 -7.42 27.10
N MET A 288 14.06 -7.86 26.37
CA MET A 288 14.18 -8.47 25.04
C MET A 288 14.12 -7.45 23.89
N GLY A 289 13.99 -6.16 24.19
CA GLY A 289 13.79 -5.10 23.19
C GLY A 289 12.38 -5.10 22.59
N ARG A 290 11.39 -5.73 23.23
CA ARG A 290 10.00 -5.72 22.77
C ARG A 290 9.29 -4.51 23.35
N LEU A 291 8.50 -3.83 22.54
CA LEU A 291 7.73 -2.64 22.90
C LEU A 291 6.64 -3.01 23.94
N THR A 292 6.71 -2.48 25.15
CA THR A 292 5.73 -2.74 26.23
C THR A 292 4.74 -1.61 26.42
N GLU A 293 5.10 -0.38 26.07
CA GLU A 293 4.21 0.78 26.14
C GLU A 293 4.59 1.82 25.09
N THR A 294 3.59 2.48 24.53
CA THR A 294 3.73 3.73 23.79
C THR A 294 2.89 4.82 24.44
N ALA A 295 3.39 6.06 24.46
CA ALA A 295 2.61 7.25 24.77
C ALA A 295 2.68 8.20 23.58
N ASP A 296 1.53 8.70 23.15
CA ASP A 296 1.46 9.73 22.09
C ASP A 296 1.78 11.13 22.68
N ALA A 297 1.75 12.13 21.81
CA ALA A 297 2.11 13.49 22.20
C ALA A 297 1.13 14.17 23.18
N GLU A 298 -0.08 13.64 23.36
CA GLU A 298 -1.04 14.03 24.39
C GLU A 298 -0.89 13.20 25.69
N GLY A 299 0.00 12.21 25.69
CA GLY A 299 0.27 11.32 26.84
C GLY A 299 -0.66 10.12 26.93
N ASN A 300 -1.47 9.84 25.90
CA ASN A 300 -2.31 8.64 25.84
C ASN A 300 -1.44 7.40 25.68
N ARG A 301 -1.67 6.39 26.55
CA ARG A 301 -0.81 5.21 26.62
C ARG A 301 -1.49 3.98 26.04
N THR A 302 -0.75 3.26 25.19
CA THR A 302 -1.10 1.92 24.73
C THR A 302 -0.08 0.93 25.27
N GLN A 303 -0.55 -0.16 25.91
CA GLN A 303 0.28 -1.18 26.53
C GLN A 303 0.22 -2.50 25.77
N TYR A 304 1.35 -3.19 25.71
CA TYR A 304 1.54 -4.44 25.00
C TYR A 304 2.02 -5.52 25.95
N GLN A 305 1.32 -6.64 26.01
CA GLN A 305 1.70 -7.80 26.81
C GLN A 305 2.07 -8.95 25.88
N TYR A 306 3.07 -9.72 26.25
CA TYR A 306 3.63 -10.81 25.44
C TYR A 306 3.44 -12.15 26.17
N GLY A 307 3.00 -13.18 25.41
CA GLY A 307 2.91 -14.54 25.89
C GLY A 307 4.17 -15.36 25.59
N GLU A 308 4.09 -16.66 25.81
CA GLU A 308 5.20 -17.61 25.56
C GLU A 308 5.61 -17.71 24.07
N ALA A 309 4.72 -17.43 23.14
CA ALA A 309 5.02 -17.35 21.70
C ALA A 309 5.87 -16.12 21.29
N GLY A 310 6.24 -15.34 22.18
CA GLY A 310 7.40 -14.49 22.43
C GLY A 310 7.60 -13.23 21.63
N GLY A 311 7.40 -13.20 20.35
CA GLY A 311 7.81 -12.04 19.51
C GLY A 311 6.70 -11.05 19.19
N LYS A 312 5.45 -11.39 19.45
CA LYS A 312 4.27 -10.60 19.14
C LYS A 312 3.39 -10.42 20.38
N PRO A 313 2.69 -9.28 20.54
CA PRO A 313 1.85 -9.06 21.71
C PRO A 313 0.66 -10.02 21.69
N SER A 314 0.41 -10.67 22.85
CA SER A 314 -0.78 -11.49 23.07
C SER A 314 -1.98 -10.67 23.54
N VAL A 315 -1.73 -9.49 24.15
CA VAL A 315 -2.79 -8.53 24.51
C VAL A 315 -2.29 -7.11 24.23
N ILE A 316 -3.15 -6.31 23.64
CA ILE A 316 -2.99 -4.86 23.53
C ILE A 316 -4.07 -4.22 24.39
N ARG A 317 -3.67 -3.34 25.33
CA ARG A 317 -4.57 -2.49 26.10
C ARG A 317 -4.44 -1.06 25.59
N PHE A 318 -5.54 -0.53 25.10
CA PHE A 318 -5.61 0.83 24.56
C PHE A 318 -5.75 1.87 25.68
N ALA A 319 -5.54 3.15 25.34
CA ALA A 319 -5.58 4.24 26.31
C ALA A 319 -6.96 4.47 26.96
N ASP A 320 -8.05 4.02 26.32
CA ASP A 320 -9.42 4.02 26.86
C ASP A 320 -9.69 2.84 27.81
N GLY A 321 -8.72 1.95 28.01
CA GLY A 321 -8.82 0.76 28.86
C GLY A 321 -9.32 -0.49 28.15
N GLU A 322 -9.82 -0.37 26.92
CA GLU A 322 -10.25 -1.49 26.09
C GLU A 322 -9.07 -2.40 25.69
N THR A 323 -9.37 -3.66 25.43
CA THR A 323 -8.34 -4.67 25.12
C THR A 323 -8.66 -5.44 23.84
N CYS A 324 -7.58 -5.83 23.13
CA CYS A 324 -7.61 -6.80 22.05
C CYS A 324 -6.62 -7.92 22.37
N SER A 325 -7.05 -9.18 22.29
CA SER A 325 -6.22 -10.36 22.53
C SER A 325 -5.91 -11.10 21.25
N PHE A 326 -4.76 -11.75 21.20
CA PHE A 326 -4.24 -12.47 20.05
C PHE A 326 -3.72 -13.83 20.46
N GLU A 327 -4.07 -14.84 19.68
CA GLU A 327 -3.55 -16.20 19.81
C GLU A 327 -2.61 -16.52 18.65
N TYR A 328 -1.51 -17.19 18.95
CA TYR A 328 -0.52 -17.58 17.96
C TYR A 328 -0.23 -19.07 18.02
N ASP A 329 0.06 -19.66 16.87
CA ASP A 329 0.56 -21.02 16.84
C ASP A 329 2.08 -21.07 17.16
N LYS A 330 2.63 -22.29 17.16
CA LYS A 330 4.05 -22.51 17.43
C LYS A 330 4.99 -21.85 16.43
N ALA A 331 4.51 -21.50 15.24
CA ALA A 331 5.28 -20.76 14.23
C ALA A 331 5.16 -19.23 14.37
N GLY A 332 4.46 -18.74 15.41
CA GLY A 332 4.20 -17.33 15.63
C GLY A 332 3.19 -16.73 14.63
N ARG A 333 2.36 -17.58 13.96
CA ARG A 333 1.29 -17.11 13.09
C ARG A 333 0.03 -16.88 13.91
N MET A 334 -0.68 -15.76 13.64
CA MET A 334 -1.89 -15.40 14.37
C MET A 334 -3.02 -16.39 14.03
N MET A 335 -3.50 -17.12 15.03
CA MET A 335 -4.60 -18.08 14.91
C MET A 335 -5.95 -17.45 15.22
N ALA A 336 -5.99 -16.47 16.12
CA ALA A 336 -7.20 -15.73 16.44
C ALA A 336 -6.88 -14.31 16.92
N GLN A 337 -7.84 -13.43 16.70
CA GLN A 337 -7.94 -12.10 17.31
C GLN A 337 -9.29 -12.00 17.98
N GLU A 338 -9.35 -11.47 19.20
CA GLU A 338 -10.59 -11.32 19.97
C GLU A 338 -10.60 -10.00 20.72
N ASP A 339 -11.73 -9.31 20.65
CA ASP A 339 -12.04 -8.10 21.41
C ASP A 339 -13.51 -8.14 21.89
N ALA A 340 -14.00 -7.07 22.50
CA ALA A 340 -15.38 -6.99 23.00
C ALA A 340 -16.46 -7.10 21.89
N CYS A 341 -16.10 -6.89 20.63
CA CYS A 341 -17.03 -6.96 19.49
C CYS A 341 -17.11 -8.35 18.88
N GLY A 342 -16.06 -9.19 19.02
CA GLY A 342 -16.06 -10.53 18.47
C GLY A 342 -14.70 -11.18 18.32
N ARG A 343 -14.72 -12.40 17.77
CA ARG A 343 -13.53 -13.22 17.51
C ARG A 343 -13.41 -13.52 16.03
N THR A 344 -12.22 -13.31 15.47
CA THR A 344 -11.86 -13.70 14.10
C THR A 344 -10.78 -14.76 14.16
N GLU A 345 -10.93 -15.86 13.41
CA GLU A 345 -9.99 -16.97 13.37
C GLU A 345 -9.27 -17.07 12.01
N TYR A 346 -8.04 -17.55 12.03
CA TYR A 346 -7.17 -17.64 10.87
C TYR A 346 -6.58 -19.05 10.73
N GLY A 347 -6.54 -19.57 9.49
CA GLY A 347 -5.89 -20.83 9.15
C GLY A 347 -4.83 -20.63 8.07
N TYR A 348 -3.79 -21.50 8.09
CA TYR A 348 -2.64 -21.39 7.18
C TYR A 348 -2.31 -22.72 6.55
N ASN A 349 -1.79 -22.68 5.32
CA ASN A 349 -1.24 -23.85 4.65
C ASN A 349 0.22 -24.13 5.08
N ALA A 350 0.82 -25.21 4.55
CA ALA A 350 2.20 -25.59 4.85
C ALA A 350 3.25 -24.53 4.50
N ARG A 351 2.97 -23.66 3.51
CA ARG A 351 3.84 -22.55 3.08
C ARG A 351 3.61 -21.25 3.85
N ASN A 352 2.91 -21.29 4.99
CA ASN A 352 2.55 -20.12 5.79
C ASN A 352 1.65 -19.08 5.06
N LYS A 353 0.99 -19.46 3.96
CA LYS A 353 -0.02 -18.62 3.31
C LYS A 353 -1.33 -18.75 4.05
N ARG A 354 -2.04 -17.64 4.26
CA ARG A 354 -3.37 -17.65 4.89
C ARG A 354 -4.37 -18.34 3.97
N ALA A 355 -4.95 -19.45 4.44
CA ALA A 355 -5.88 -20.29 3.69
C ALA A 355 -7.32 -20.20 4.18
N LEU A 356 -7.54 -19.63 5.37
CA LEU A 356 -8.86 -19.47 6.00
C LEU A 356 -8.91 -18.19 6.82
N VAL A 357 -10.05 -17.50 6.72
CA VAL A 357 -10.51 -16.53 7.72
C VAL A 357 -11.94 -16.90 8.07
N ARG A 358 -12.24 -17.02 9.36
CA ARG A 358 -13.59 -17.17 9.90
C ARG A 358 -13.93 -15.94 10.72
N ASP A 359 -14.99 -15.23 10.35
CA ASP A 359 -15.45 -14.04 11.07
C ASP A 359 -16.21 -14.40 12.37
N GLY A 360 -16.60 -13.37 13.14
CA GLY A 360 -17.31 -13.56 14.40
C GLY A 360 -18.71 -14.17 14.28
N GLU A 361 -19.30 -14.21 13.08
CA GLU A 361 -20.56 -14.87 12.77
C GLU A 361 -20.37 -16.29 12.20
N GLY A 362 -19.10 -16.73 12.05
CA GLY A 362 -18.74 -18.07 11.56
C GLY A 362 -18.67 -18.19 10.03
N ASN A 363 -18.73 -17.08 9.28
CA ASN A 363 -18.58 -17.10 7.83
C ASN A 363 -17.11 -17.30 7.46
N GLU A 364 -16.88 -18.20 6.48
CA GLU A 364 -15.52 -18.58 6.08
C GLU A 364 -15.17 -18.07 4.69
N THR A 365 -14.09 -17.31 4.60
CA THR A 365 -13.39 -17.01 3.33
C THR A 365 -12.20 -17.95 3.20
N ARG A 366 -12.03 -18.59 2.03
CA ARG A 366 -10.97 -19.57 1.79
C ARG A 366 -10.15 -19.27 0.55
N TRP A 367 -8.85 -19.50 0.68
CA TRP A 367 -7.85 -19.32 -0.37
C TRP A 367 -7.19 -20.65 -0.67
N MET A 368 -7.13 -21.04 -1.95
CA MET A 368 -6.41 -22.20 -2.43
C MET A 368 -5.17 -21.77 -3.22
N TYR A 369 -4.07 -22.50 -3.04
CA TYR A 369 -2.79 -22.16 -3.64
C TYR A 369 -2.22 -23.35 -4.40
N ASP A 370 -1.43 -23.06 -5.45
CA ASP A 370 -0.63 -24.07 -6.13
C ASP A 370 0.66 -24.40 -5.38
N GLY A 371 1.45 -25.33 -5.93
CA GLY A 371 2.74 -25.74 -5.38
C GLY A 371 3.80 -24.64 -5.37
N MET A 372 3.64 -23.55 -6.15
CA MET A 372 4.50 -22.36 -6.12
C MET A 372 4.07 -21.35 -5.04
N GLY A 373 2.89 -21.56 -4.42
CA GLY A 373 2.31 -20.65 -3.43
C GLY A 373 1.55 -19.49 -4.07
N ARG A 374 1.17 -19.58 -5.35
CA ARG A 374 0.34 -18.61 -6.05
C ARG A 374 -1.14 -18.95 -5.80
N LEU A 375 -1.99 -17.93 -5.71
CA LEU A 375 -3.41 -18.08 -5.47
C LEU A 375 -4.11 -18.72 -6.68
N LEU A 376 -4.68 -19.90 -6.52
CA LEU A 376 -5.46 -20.59 -7.58
C LEU A 376 -6.93 -20.23 -7.52
N ALA A 377 -7.50 -20.21 -6.30
CA ALA A 377 -8.91 -19.94 -6.13
C ALA A 377 -9.20 -19.19 -4.81
N LEU A 378 -10.21 -18.34 -4.87
CA LEU A 378 -10.79 -17.62 -3.73
C LEU A 378 -12.27 -17.98 -3.64
N TYR A 379 -12.68 -18.55 -2.51
CA TYR A 379 -14.07 -18.76 -2.16
C TYR A 379 -14.52 -17.72 -1.13
N LEU A 380 -15.49 -16.93 -1.51
CA LEU A 380 -16.24 -16.09 -0.56
C LEU A 380 -17.17 -16.98 0.28
N PRO A 381 -17.67 -16.53 1.44
CA PRO A 381 -18.42 -17.39 2.35
C PRO A 381 -19.61 -18.11 1.74
N GLU A 382 -20.42 -17.46 0.89
CA GLU A 382 -21.56 -18.12 0.24
C GLU A 382 -21.09 -19.13 -0.82
N ALA A 383 -20.09 -18.78 -1.63
CA ALA A 383 -19.49 -19.70 -2.59
C ALA A 383 -18.86 -20.94 -1.91
N TRP A 384 -18.25 -20.76 -0.73
CA TRP A 384 -17.70 -21.87 0.05
C TRP A 384 -18.79 -22.81 0.57
N LYS A 385 -19.91 -22.30 1.05
CA LYS A 385 -21.05 -23.11 1.51
C LYS A 385 -21.63 -23.96 0.38
N GLU A 386 -21.71 -23.41 -0.82
CA GLU A 386 -22.25 -24.07 -2.00
C GLU A 386 -21.22 -24.92 -2.77
N GLN A 387 -19.91 -24.80 -2.42
CA GLN A 387 -18.78 -25.46 -3.07
C GLN A 387 -18.64 -25.13 -4.56
N HIS A 388 -19.12 -23.96 -4.98
CA HIS A 388 -18.99 -23.41 -6.34
C HIS A 388 -19.06 -21.88 -6.32
N GLY A 389 -18.77 -21.23 -7.45
CA GLY A 389 -18.81 -19.78 -7.57
C GLY A 389 -17.54 -19.12 -7.01
N GLU A 390 -16.39 -19.74 -7.24
CA GLU A 390 -15.08 -19.19 -6.87
C GLU A 390 -14.54 -18.24 -7.92
N TYR A 391 -13.67 -17.32 -7.46
CA TYR A 391 -12.72 -16.65 -8.34
C TYR A 391 -11.56 -17.59 -8.60
N SER A 392 -11.13 -17.75 -9.87
CA SER A 392 -9.94 -18.53 -10.21
C SER A 392 -8.90 -17.71 -10.95
N TYR A 393 -7.64 -18.06 -10.74
CA TYR A 393 -6.48 -17.29 -11.16
C TYR A 393 -5.48 -18.17 -11.91
N SER A 394 -4.89 -17.64 -12.98
CA SER A 394 -3.81 -18.29 -13.72
C SER A 394 -2.66 -17.34 -13.95
N TYR A 395 -1.46 -17.90 -14.05
CA TYR A 395 -0.21 -17.14 -14.07
C TYR A 395 0.65 -17.55 -15.27
N ASP A 396 1.48 -16.61 -15.73
CA ASP A 396 2.50 -16.93 -16.73
C ASP A 396 3.72 -17.61 -16.08
N PHE A 397 4.72 -17.93 -16.92
CA PHE A 397 5.94 -18.60 -16.49
C PHE A 397 6.86 -17.73 -15.59
N LEU A 398 6.58 -16.44 -15.45
CA LEU A 398 7.28 -15.51 -14.54
C LEU A 398 6.44 -15.19 -13.29
N ASP A 399 5.46 -16.07 -12.95
CA ASP A 399 4.57 -15.96 -11.78
C ASP A 399 3.70 -14.70 -11.75
N ARG A 400 3.43 -14.10 -12.92
CA ARG A 400 2.58 -12.91 -13.04
C ARG A 400 1.17 -13.31 -13.41
N LEU A 401 0.17 -12.69 -12.74
CA LEU A 401 -1.25 -12.93 -13.04
C LEU A 401 -1.57 -12.52 -14.49
N ILE A 402 -2.12 -13.46 -15.25
CA ILE A 402 -2.52 -13.26 -16.65
C ILE A 402 -3.99 -13.55 -16.90
N HIS A 403 -4.69 -14.24 -15.99
CA HIS A 403 -6.08 -14.59 -16.20
C HIS A 403 -6.82 -14.70 -14.88
N THR A 404 -7.94 -14.01 -14.78
CA THR A 404 -8.91 -14.14 -13.69
C THR A 404 -10.25 -14.57 -14.29
N LYS A 405 -10.84 -15.61 -13.73
CA LYS A 405 -12.23 -16.01 -14.04
C LYS A 405 -13.10 -15.66 -12.84
N ASN A 406 -14.14 -14.89 -13.07
CA ASN A 406 -15.11 -14.49 -12.07
C ASN A 406 -16.17 -15.59 -11.83
N PRO A 407 -16.86 -15.60 -10.69
CA PRO A 407 -17.92 -16.56 -10.38
C PRO A 407 -19.06 -16.60 -11.40
N ASP A 408 -19.37 -15.49 -12.07
CA ASP A 408 -20.40 -15.39 -13.12
C ASP A 408 -19.94 -15.90 -14.49
N GLY A 409 -18.71 -16.42 -14.59
CA GLY A 409 -18.09 -16.88 -15.82
C GLY A 409 -17.45 -15.79 -16.67
N GLY A 410 -17.40 -14.55 -16.21
CA GLY A 410 -16.63 -13.47 -16.83
C GLY A 410 -15.12 -13.73 -16.73
N HIS A 411 -14.38 -13.32 -17.75
CA HIS A 411 -12.94 -13.53 -17.84
C HIS A 411 -12.21 -12.21 -18.02
N GLU A 412 -11.21 -11.95 -17.20
CA GLU A 412 -10.21 -10.90 -17.43
C GLU A 412 -8.91 -11.55 -17.89
N ARG A 413 -8.48 -11.27 -19.12
CA ARG A 413 -7.27 -11.81 -19.72
C ARG A 413 -6.28 -10.70 -20.00
N LEU A 414 -5.04 -10.87 -19.50
CA LEU A 414 -3.93 -9.94 -19.67
C LEU A 414 -2.81 -10.64 -20.46
N MET A 415 -2.30 -9.98 -21.49
CA MET A 415 -1.07 -10.36 -22.17
C MET A 415 0.04 -9.41 -21.71
N ARG A 416 1.23 -9.95 -21.44
CA ARG A 416 2.35 -9.19 -20.89
C ARG A 416 3.61 -9.42 -21.69
N ASP A 417 4.51 -8.42 -21.67
CA ASP A 417 5.89 -8.58 -22.13
C ASP A 417 6.80 -9.22 -21.06
N GLY A 418 8.08 -9.37 -21.36
CA GLY A 418 9.06 -9.94 -20.43
C GLY A 418 9.30 -9.10 -19.18
N GLU A 419 9.16 -7.79 -19.24
CA GLU A 419 9.32 -6.88 -18.10
C GLU A 419 8.07 -6.82 -17.22
N GLY A 420 6.93 -7.36 -17.70
CA GLY A 420 5.66 -7.42 -16.96
C GLY A 420 4.65 -6.36 -17.37
N ASN A 421 4.96 -5.52 -18.34
CA ASN A 421 4.05 -4.52 -18.85
C ASN A 421 2.85 -5.20 -19.55
N VAL A 422 1.65 -4.66 -19.37
CA VAL A 422 0.44 -5.20 -19.99
C VAL A 422 0.36 -4.76 -21.46
N LEU A 423 0.62 -5.66 -22.38
CA LEU A 423 0.50 -5.38 -23.83
C LEU A 423 -0.95 -5.36 -24.30
N LYS A 424 -1.81 -6.17 -23.66
CA LYS A 424 -3.24 -6.24 -24.01
C LYS A 424 -4.07 -6.62 -22.78
N ARG A 425 -5.19 -5.95 -22.61
CA ARG A 425 -6.27 -6.33 -21.70
C ARG A 425 -7.51 -6.66 -22.53
N VAL A 426 -7.88 -7.93 -22.53
CA VAL A 426 -9.07 -8.41 -23.25
C VAL A 426 -10.31 -7.99 -22.49
N HIS A 427 -11.29 -7.43 -23.19
CA HIS A 427 -12.57 -7.03 -22.58
C HIS A 427 -13.38 -8.29 -22.20
N PRO A 428 -13.98 -8.37 -20.99
CA PRO A 428 -14.67 -9.59 -20.54
C PRO A 428 -15.79 -10.07 -21.48
N ASN A 429 -16.52 -9.17 -22.11
CA ASN A 429 -17.59 -9.50 -23.06
C ASN A 429 -17.06 -9.97 -24.43
N ALA A 430 -15.79 -9.76 -24.74
CA ALA A 430 -15.16 -10.14 -26.00
C ALA A 430 -14.23 -11.37 -25.87
N TYR A 431 -14.06 -11.90 -24.67
CA TYR A 431 -13.19 -13.05 -24.43
C TYR A 431 -13.70 -14.31 -25.11
N ASP A 432 -12.83 -14.96 -25.88
CA ASP A 432 -13.06 -16.25 -26.53
C ASP A 432 -12.21 -17.34 -25.86
N SER A 433 -12.87 -18.24 -25.14
CA SER A 433 -12.21 -19.33 -24.42
C SER A 433 -11.50 -20.34 -25.31
N CYS A 434 -11.87 -20.45 -26.60
CA CYS A 434 -11.20 -21.36 -27.55
C CYS A 434 -9.83 -20.82 -27.98
N ARG A 435 -9.67 -19.50 -27.99
CA ARG A 435 -8.43 -18.80 -28.41
C ARG A 435 -7.63 -18.29 -27.22
N ASP A 436 -8.21 -18.28 -26.01
CA ASP A 436 -7.71 -17.62 -24.81
C ASP A 436 -7.35 -16.14 -25.06
N ASP A 437 -8.16 -15.46 -25.91
CA ASP A 437 -7.97 -14.09 -26.38
C ASP A 437 -9.33 -13.44 -26.73
N GLY A 438 -9.34 -12.19 -27.18
CA GLY A 438 -10.52 -11.45 -27.63
C GLY A 438 -10.17 -10.00 -27.94
N GLU A 439 -11.15 -9.21 -28.33
CA GLU A 439 -10.96 -7.77 -28.48
C GLU A 439 -10.73 -7.10 -27.11
N GLY A 440 -9.93 -6.03 -27.12
CA GLY A 440 -9.58 -5.33 -25.89
C GLY A 440 -8.66 -4.15 -26.16
N THR A 441 -8.22 -3.53 -25.08
CA THR A 441 -7.29 -2.40 -25.11
C THR A 441 -5.87 -2.92 -25.22
N THR A 442 -5.06 -2.34 -26.14
CA THR A 442 -3.63 -2.66 -26.28
C THR A 442 -2.76 -1.46 -25.91
N TYR A 443 -1.52 -1.75 -25.52
CA TYR A 443 -0.61 -0.77 -24.96
C TYR A 443 0.77 -0.92 -25.59
N ASP A 444 1.40 0.22 -25.97
CA ASP A 444 2.78 0.27 -26.43
C ASP A 444 3.65 0.96 -25.38
N TYR A 445 4.89 0.50 -25.26
CA TYR A 445 5.85 1.00 -24.28
C TYR A 445 7.14 1.46 -24.97
N ASP A 446 7.80 2.45 -24.35
CA ASP A 446 9.16 2.82 -24.76
C ASP A 446 10.20 1.87 -24.10
N SER A 447 11.49 2.11 -24.41
CA SER A 447 12.59 1.32 -23.86
C SER A 447 12.76 1.45 -22.34
N ASP A 448 12.14 2.43 -21.71
CA ASP A 448 12.17 2.64 -20.25
C ASP A 448 10.95 2.03 -19.55
N GLY A 449 10.04 1.42 -20.32
CA GLY A 449 8.81 0.80 -19.81
C GLY A 449 7.67 1.79 -19.56
N ASN A 450 7.77 3.03 -20.06
CA ASN A 450 6.66 3.98 -19.98
C ASN A 450 5.62 3.65 -21.04
N ASN A 451 4.33 3.68 -20.68
CA ASN A 451 3.23 3.48 -21.62
C ASN A 451 3.10 4.71 -22.53
N ILE A 452 3.46 4.55 -23.80
CA ILE A 452 3.47 5.65 -24.77
C ILE A 452 2.24 5.72 -25.65
N ARG A 453 1.45 4.62 -25.77
CA ARG A 453 0.17 4.58 -26.51
C ARG A 453 -0.83 3.64 -25.86
N ILE A 454 -2.08 4.01 -25.94
CA ILE A 454 -3.21 3.20 -25.55
C ILE A 454 -4.17 3.12 -26.74
N HIS A 455 -4.30 1.93 -27.34
CA HIS A 455 -5.20 1.69 -28.45
C HIS A 455 -6.49 1.04 -27.95
N TYR A 456 -7.59 1.67 -28.20
CA TYR A 456 -8.90 1.21 -27.81
C TYR A 456 -9.59 0.36 -28.89
N PRO A 457 -10.53 -0.54 -28.52
CA PRO A 457 -11.26 -1.38 -29.48
C PRO A 457 -12.06 -0.59 -30.53
N ASP A 458 -12.46 0.64 -30.22
CA ASP A 458 -13.21 1.53 -31.15
C ASP A 458 -12.29 2.23 -32.17
N GLY A 459 -10.99 1.95 -32.15
CA GLY A 459 -9.98 2.56 -33.01
C GLY A 459 -9.39 3.88 -32.47
N GLY A 460 -9.89 4.38 -31.34
CA GLY A 460 -9.28 5.54 -30.67
C GLY A 460 -7.89 5.23 -30.15
N CYS A 461 -7.01 6.21 -30.12
CA CYS A 461 -5.65 6.08 -29.59
C CYS A 461 -5.29 7.27 -28.72
N GLU A 462 -4.75 7.01 -27.52
CA GLU A 462 -4.06 8.04 -26.72
C GLU A 462 -2.56 7.98 -26.99
N ARG A 463 -1.93 9.15 -27.02
CA ARG A 463 -0.47 9.28 -27.15
C ARG A 463 0.09 10.02 -25.94
N ILE A 464 1.05 9.40 -25.25
CA ILE A 464 1.66 9.92 -24.03
C ILE A 464 3.16 10.10 -24.28
N PHE A 465 3.69 11.24 -23.87
CA PHE A 465 5.10 11.58 -23.97
C PHE A 465 5.68 11.80 -22.59
N TYR A 466 6.90 11.33 -22.39
CA TYR A 466 7.61 11.39 -21.12
C TYR A 466 8.94 12.11 -21.28
N ASP A 467 9.42 12.72 -20.20
CA ASP A 467 10.82 13.10 -20.11
C ASP A 467 11.68 11.88 -19.72
N SER A 468 13.00 12.06 -19.70
CA SER A 468 13.93 10.97 -19.41
C SER A 468 13.91 10.46 -17.96
N GLU A 469 13.19 11.10 -17.05
CA GLU A 469 12.95 10.62 -15.68
C GLU A 469 11.56 9.98 -15.51
N GLY A 470 10.80 9.81 -16.61
CA GLY A 470 9.48 9.19 -16.60
C GLY A 470 8.35 10.14 -16.19
N ASN A 471 8.56 11.46 -16.12
CA ASN A 471 7.47 12.39 -15.88
C ASN A 471 6.71 12.59 -17.20
N ARG A 472 5.37 12.49 -17.16
CA ARG A 472 4.51 12.72 -18.31
C ARG A 472 4.51 14.20 -18.72
N ILE A 473 5.12 14.54 -19.84
CA ILE A 473 5.23 15.92 -20.32
C ILE A 473 4.13 16.32 -21.28
N ARG A 474 3.50 15.35 -21.99
CA ARG A 474 2.36 15.63 -22.88
C ARG A 474 1.42 14.42 -22.97
N HIS A 475 0.12 14.66 -23.12
CA HIS A 475 -0.91 13.66 -23.29
C HIS A 475 -1.93 14.11 -24.33
N VAL A 476 -1.97 13.38 -25.44
CA VAL A 476 -2.90 13.58 -26.56
C VAL A 476 -4.06 12.61 -26.38
N MET A 477 -5.27 13.16 -26.35
CA MET A 477 -6.50 12.37 -26.19
C MET A 477 -6.95 11.79 -27.55
N PRO A 478 -7.78 10.73 -27.56
CA PRO A 478 -8.20 10.06 -28.81
C PRO A 478 -8.82 10.98 -29.85
N GLU A 479 -9.54 12.02 -29.42
CA GLU A 479 -10.24 12.96 -30.31
C GLU A 479 -9.26 13.87 -31.07
N SER A 480 -8.05 14.06 -30.56
CA SER A 480 -7.01 14.92 -31.13
C SER A 480 -5.87 14.15 -31.79
N TYR A 481 -5.83 12.82 -31.63
CA TYR A 481 -4.73 12.00 -32.13
C TYR A 481 -4.78 11.84 -33.66
N ASP A 482 -3.67 12.17 -34.32
CA ASP A 482 -3.47 11.93 -35.75
C ASP A 482 -2.52 10.73 -35.97
N PRO A 483 -3.01 9.61 -36.50
CA PRO A 483 -2.19 8.43 -36.74
C PRO A 483 -1.12 8.61 -37.83
N GLN A 484 -1.19 9.66 -38.67
CA GLN A 484 -0.19 9.91 -39.69
C GLN A 484 1.07 10.57 -39.16
N THR A 485 0.91 11.40 -38.13
CA THR A 485 2.01 12.10 -37.48
C THR A 485 2.42 11.42 -36.15
N ASP A 486 1.65 10.46 -35.66
CA ASP A 486 1.76 9.86 -34.32
C ASP A 486 1.72 10.92 -33.22
N ASP A 487 0.89 11.96 -33.38
CA ASP A 487 0.85 13.14 -32.55
C ASP A 487 -0.53 13.80 -32.57
N GLY A 488 -0.67 14.97 -31.94
CA GLY A 488 -1.89 15.79 -31.92
C GLY A 488 -1.83 16.87 -30.85
N ASP A 489 -2.87 17.69 -30.80
CA ASP A 489 -3.02 18.66 -29.72
C ASP A 489 -3.34 17.95 -28.40
N GLY A 490 -2.59 18.26 -27.36
CA GLY A 490 -2.71 17.56 -26.06
C GLY A 490 -2.41 18.45 -24.87
N PHE A 491 -2.73 17.90 -23.70
CA PHE A 491 -2.33 18.51 -22.44
C PHE A 491 -0.82 18.45 -22.29
N THR A 492 -0.20 19.54 -21.87
CA THR A 492 1.22 19.60 -21.53
C THR A 492 1.42 19.83 -20.04
N TYR A 493 2.49 19.25 -19.49
CA TYR A 493 2.80 19.24 -18.08
C TYR A 493 4.21 19.77 -17.86
N THR A 494 4.40 20.59 -16.84
CA THR A 494 5.71 21.11 -16.44
C THR A 494 6.02 20.74 -15.00
N TYR A 495 7.31 20.56 -14.69
CA TYR A 495 7.78 20.07 -13.40
C TYR A 495 8.93 20.92 -12.87
N ASP A 496 9.09 20.95 -11.56
CA ASP A 496 10.24 21.56 -10.92
C ASP A 496 11.45 20.61 -10.84
N ALA A 497 12.52 21.04 -10.20
CA ALA A 497 13.75 20.27 -10.05
C ALA A 497 13.58 18.98 -9.22
N CYS A 498 12.51 18.86 -8.44
CA CYS A 498 12.18 17.66 -7.64
C CYS A 498 11.08 16.78 -8.29
N SER A 499 10.77 16.99 -9.59
CA SER A 499 9.69 16.31 -10.33
C SER A 499 8.28 16.57 -9.76
N ARG A 500 8.05 17.69 -9.05
CA ARG A 500 6.70 18.07 -8.63
C ARG A 500 6.03 18.85 -9.76
N LEU A 501 4.75 18.56 -10.05
CA LEU A 501 3.97 19.18 -11.11
C LEU A 501 3.81 20.70 -10.84
N THR A 502 4.26 21.55 -11.76
CA THR A 502 4.16 23.02 -11.64
C THR A 502 3.13 23.66 -12.56
N GLY A 503 2.69 22.93 -13.60
CA GLY A 503 1.67 23.47 -14.48
C GLY A 503 1.07 22.45 -15.45
N VAL A 504 -0.18 22.75 -15.83
CA VAL A 504 -0.95 22.02 -16.83
C VAL A 504 -1.47 23.03 -17.86
N THR A 505 -1.22 22.77 -19.14
CA THR A 505 -1.74 23.57 -20.26
C THR A 505 -2.62 22.68 -21.13
N GLY A 506 -3.79 23.15 -21.52
CA GLY A 506 -4.73 22.41 -22.36
C GLY A 506 -4.30 22.32 -23.82
N PRO A 507 -5.02 21.52 -24.64
CA PRO A 507 -4.76 21.37 -26.09
C PRO A 507 -4.87 22.70 -26.85
N ASP A 508 -5.68 23.62 -26.36
CA ASP A 508 -5.88 24.96 -26.90
C ASP A 508 -4.75 25.96 -26.54
N GLY A 509 -3.72 25.49 -25.85
CA GLY A 509 -2.62 26.33 -25.36
C GLY A 509 -2.97 27.17 -24.13
N VAL A 510 -4.19 27.06 -23.60
CA VAL A 510 -4.63 27.79 -22.40
C VAL A 510 -4.14 27.04 -21.14
N ARG A 511 -3.57 27.79 -20.20
CA ARG A 511 -3.13 27.21 -18.92
C ARG A 511 -4.33 26.81 -18.09
N GLN A 512 -4.41 25.51 -17.76
CA GLN A 512 -5.51 24.93 -16.98
C GLN A 512 -5.26 24.99 -15.48
N ALA A 513 -4.00 24.84 -15.08
CA ALA A 513 -3.60 24.93 -13.69
C ALA A 513 -2.12 25.28 -13.53
N SER A 514 -1.75 25.92 -12.42
CA SER A 514 -0.36 26.03 -11.97
C SER A 514 -0.23 25.81 -10.47
N TYR A 515 0.94 25.33 -10.06
CA TYR A 515 1.22 24.91 -8.70
C TYR A 515 2.59 25.43 -8.25
N ALA A 516 2.65 25.91 -6.99
CA ALA A 516 3.91 26.25 -6.35
C ALA A 516 4.02 25.53 -5.00
N TYR A 517 5.24 25.25 -4.60
CA TYR A 517 5.53 24.46 -3.40
C TYR A 517 6.52 25.19 -2.51
N ASP A 518 6.39 25.01 -1.19
CA ASP A 518 7.44 25.39 -0.28
C ASP A 518 8.65 24.44 -0.38
N PRO A 519 9.80 24.77 0.21
CA PRO A 519 10.97 23.89 0.20
C PRO A 519 10.73 22.53 0.86
N ALA A 520 9.74 22.40 1.75
CA ALA A 520 9.36 21.15 2.39
C ALA A 520 8.43 20.26 1.52
N GLY A 521 8.03 20.74 0.33
CA GLY A 521 7.18 20.05 -0.62
C GLY A 521 5.67 20.28 -0.41
N ASN A 522 5.25 21.16 0.48
CA ASN A 522 3.83 21.46 0.66
C ASN A 522 3.34 22.41 -0.45
N LEU A 523 2.13 22.18 -0.97
CA LEU A 523 1.50 23.00 -2.01
C LEU A 523 1.05 24.35 -1.44
N THR A 524 1.76 25.43 -1.78
CA THR A 524 1.48 26.78 -1.28
C THR A 524 0.56 27.59 -2.17
N GLU A 525 0.59 27.35 -3.49
CA GLU A 525 -0.24 28.05 -4.45
C GLU A 525 -0.83 27.09 -5.48
N GLU A 526 -2.08 27.28 -5.80
CA GLU A 526 -2.81 26.56 -6.85
C GLU A 526 -3.64 27.58 -7.63
N THR A 527 -3.35 27.76 -8.91
CA THR A 527 -4.08 28.66 -9.79
C THR A 527 -4.87 27.85 -10.80
N ASP A 528 -6.15 28.16 -10.97
CA ASP A 528 -7.04 27.52 -11.94
C ASP A 528 -6.96 28.14 -13.35
N ALA A 529 -7.77 27.61 -14.28
CA ALA A 529 -7.80 28.08 -15.67
C ALA A 529 -8.25 29.54 -15.84
N GLU A 530 -9.04 30.05 -14.90
CA GLU A 530 -9.51 31.45 -14.89
C GLU A 530 -8.49 32.40 -14.22
N GLY A 531 -7.34 31.87 -13.78
CA GLY A 531 -6.30 32.64 -13.11
C GLY A 531 -6.56 32.94 -11.63
N ARG A 532 -7.55 32.24 -11.03
CA ARG A 532 -7.87 32.39 -9.60
C ARG A 532 -6.93 31.52 -8.78
N CYS A 533 -6.15 32.13 -7.89
CA CYS A 533 -5.15 31.47 -7.07
C CYS A 533 -5.68 31.16 -5.67
N THR A 534 -5.54 29.92 -5.22
CA THR A 534 -5.72 29.51 -3.82
C THR A 534 -4.35 29.48 -3.14
N TYR A 535 -4.20 30.23 -2.03
CA TYR A 535 -2.97 30.26 -1.24
C TYR A 535 -3.12 29.39 0.01
N ARG A 536 -2.04 28.69 0.39
CA ARG A 536 -1.98 27.86 1.59
C ARG A 536 -0.69 28.11 2.36
N SER A 537 -0.78 28.12 3.67
CA SER A 537 0.39 28.08 4.55
C SER A 537 0.28 26.93 5.54
N TYR A 538 1.43 26.46 6.00
CA TYR A 538 1.52 25.25 6.80
C TYR A 538 2.20 25.52 8.15
N THR A 539 1.91 24.67 9.14
CA THR A 539 2.66 24.62 10.38
C THR A 539 4.05 24.05 10.12
N ALA A 540 4.98 24.22 11.06
CA ALA A 540 6.27 23.55 10.98
C ALA A 540 6.17 22.00 11.04
N PHE A 541 5.02 21.46 11.42
CA PHE A 541 4.74 20.02 11.38
C PHE A 541 4.14 19.55 10.05
N GLY A 542 3.93 20.46 9.08
CA GLY A 542 3.39 20.16 7.75
C GLY A 542 1.86 20.14 7.67
N GLU A 543 1.15 20.61 8.71
CA GLU A 543 -0.31 20.68 8.70
C GLU A 543 -0.78 22.00 8.12
N LEU A 544 -1.93 22.00 7.44
CA LEU A 544 -2.53 23.20 6.85
C LEU A 544 -2.91 24.20 7.95
N LYS A 545 -2.22 25.34 7.99
CA LYS A 545 -2.43 26.41 8.98
C LYS A 545 -3.47 27.40 8.53
N GLU A 546 -3.43 27.77 7.26
CA GLU A 546 -4.27 28.80 6.68
C GLU A 546 -4.50 28.55 5.20
N GLN A 547 -5.70 28.85 4.72
CA GLN A 547 -6.06 28.88 3.32
C GLN A 547 -6.79 30.17 2.97
N LEU A 548 -6.36 30.81 1.87
CA LEU A 548 -7.07 31.89 1.20
C LEU A 548 -7.63 31.33 -0.11
N LYS A 549 -8.96 31.23 -0.20
CA LYS A 549 -9.66 30.70 -1.39
C LYS A 549 -10.33 31.85 -2.14
N PRO A 550 -10.18 31.95 -3.48
CA PRO A 550 -10.86 32.97 -4.28
C PRO A 550 -12.37 32.95 -4.05
N ALA A 551 -12.97 34.11 -3.78
CA ALA A 551 -14.39 34.20 -3.46
C ALA A 551 -15.14 35.13 -4.44
N LEU A 552 -14.64 36.34 -4.65
CA LEU A 552 -15.25 37.28 -5.57
C LEU A 552 -14.20 38.27 -6.15
N GLU A 553 -14.44 38.77 -7.36
CA GLU A 553 -13.66 39.83 -7.97
C GLU A 553 -14.42 41.16 -7.83
N LYS A 554 -13.74 42.18 -7.34
CA LYS A 554 -14.28 43.52 -7.19
C LYS A 554 -13.29 44.56 -7.68
N ASP A 555 -13.74 45.41 -8.60
CA ASP A 555 -12.93 46.51 -9.19
C ASP A 555 -11.60 46.00 -9.80
N GLY A 556 -11.61 44.78 -10.37
CA GLY A 556 -10.44 44.12 -10.93
C GLY A 556 -9.47 43.50 -9.90
N VAL A 557 -9.88 43.45 -8.62
CA VAL A 557 -9.10 42.82 -7.55
C VAL A 557 -9.82 41.58 -7.05
N MET A 558 -9.11 40.43 -7.04
CA MET A 558 -9.60 39.18 -6.45
C MET A 558 -9.60 39.31 -4.93
N LEU A 559 -10.73 38.98 -4.31
CA LEU A 559 -10.92 38.88 -2.87
C LEU A 559 -11.10 37.42 -2.45
N TYR A 560 -10.62 37.10 -1.26
CA TYR A 560 -10.48 35.75 -0.75
C TYR A 560 -11.30 35.50 0.50
N GLU A 561 -11.84 34.30 0.66
CA GLU A 561 -12.28 33.74 1.93
C GLU A 561 -11.09 33.15 2.67
N ARG A 562 -11.04 33.40 3.99
CA ARG A 562 -9.97 32.92 4.84
C ARG A 562 -10.45 31.85 5.79
N THR A 563 -9.74 30.69 5.79
CA THR A 563 -9.95 29.62 6.77
C THR A 563 -8.64 29.33 7.49
N THR A 564 -8.69 29.17 8.80
CA THR A 564 -7.53 28.82 9.63
C THR A 564 -7.81 27.58 10.47
N TRP A 565 -6.75 26.83 10.79
CA TRP A 565 -6.80 25.59 11.58
C TRP A 565 -5.85 25.67 12.76
N GLN A 566 -6.27 25.05 13.89
CA GLN A 566 -5.43 24.82 15.05
C GLN A 566 -5.47 23.34 15.37
N TYR A 567 -4.37 22.82 15.87
CA TYR A 567 -4.14 21.40 16.09
C TYR A 567 -3.73 21.12 17.54
N ASP A 568 -4.06 19.90 18.03
CA ASP A 568 -3.48 19.36 19.24
C ASP A 568 -2.04 18.86 18.98
N ARG A 569 -1.41 18.29 20.02
CA ARG A 569 -0.05 17.76 19.89
C ARG A 569 0.02 16.46 19.08
N CYS A 570 -1.09 15.76 18.89
CA CYS A 570 -1.18 14.58 18.02
C CYS A 570 -1.45 14.92 16.55
N GLY A 571 -1.72 16.20 16.25
CA GLY A 571 -2.04 16.66 14.90
C GLY A 571 -3.54 16.62 14.57
N ASN A 572 -4.41 16.40 15.55
CA ASN A 572 -5.85 16.46 15.35
C ASN A 572 -6.32 17.92 15.31
N VAL A 573 -7.26 18.24 14.42
CA VAL A 573 -7.82 19.59 14.29
C VAL A 573 -8.67 19.93 15.52
N LEU A 574 -8.26 20.91 16.33
CA LEU A 574 -9.03 21.43 17.46
C LEU A 574 -10.02 22.51 17.07
N LEU A 575 -9.64 23.32 16.08
CA LEU A 575 -10.45 24.45 15.60
C LEU A 575 -10.27 24.59 14.09
N GLU A 576 -11.37 24.64 13.35
CA GLU A 576 -11.47 25.18 12.00
C GLU A 576 -12.26 26.48 12.08
N GLN A 577 -11.67 27.57 11.63
CA GLN A 577 -12.32 28.88 11.66
C GLN A 577 -12.36 29.47 10.26
N ARG A 578 -13.56 29.62 9.71
CA ARG A 578 -13.86 30.42 8.54
C ARG A 578 -14.13 31.85 9.04
N HIS A 579 -13.28 32.78 8.65
CA HIS A 579 -13.38 34.15 9.10
C HIS A 579 -14.45 34.91 8.29
N GLY A 580 -15.25 35.73 8.97
CA GLY A 580 -16.26 36.56 8.31
C GLY A 580 -15.64 37.82 7.69
N GLY A 581 -15.60 37.85 6.35
CA GLY A 581 -15.01 38.96 5.59
C GLY A 581 -14.27 38.52 4.35
N TYR A 582 -13.59 39.46 3.74
CA TYR A 582 -12.79 39.26 2.54
C TYR A 582 -11.39 39.80 2.71
N TRP A 583 -10.39 39.08 2.22
CA TRP A 583 -8.96 39.36 2.33
C TRP A 583 -8.34 39.57 0.95
N ASP A 584 -7.23 40.30 0.90
CA ASP A 584 -6.37 40.30 -0.29
C ASP A 584 -5.47 39.05 -0.34
N SER A 585 -4.68 38.90 -1.41
CA SER A 585 -3.74 37.80 -1.59
C SER A 585 -2.63 37.73 -0.53
N ASN A 586 -2.40 38.80 0.23
CA ASN A 586 -1.42 38.86 1.32
C ASN A 586 -2.04 38.52 2.68
N GLY A 587 -3.34 38.17 2.71
CA GLY A 587 -4.06 37.86 3.94
C GLY A 587 -4.43 39.10 4.77
N VAL A 588 -4.49 40.30 4.16
CA VAL A 588 -4.94 41.53 4.80
C VAL A 588 -6.44 41.66 4.63
N LEU A 589 -7.16 41.92 5.73
CA LEU A 589 -8.61 42.13 5.71
C LEU A 589 -8.98 43.37 4.90
N VAL A 590 -9.74 43.21 3.83
CA VAL A 590 -10.23 44.27 2.95
C VAL A 590 -11.64 44.70 3.33
N LYS A 591 -12.50 43.78 3.70
CA LYS A 591 -13.89 44.03 4.06
C LYS A 591 -14.38 43.03 5.11
N GLU A 592 -14.99 43.52 6.19
CA GLU A 592 -15.74 42.65 7.11
C GLU A 592 -17.09 42.29 6.49
N ASP A 593 -17.48 40.99 6.62
CA ASP A 593 -18.75 40.45 6.14
C ASP A 593 -19.26 39.35 7.07
N GLY A 594 -20.05 39.75 8.07
CA GLY A 594 -20.67 38.87 9.02
C GLY A 594 -19.76 38.25 10.08
N ALA A 595 -20.35 37.49 10.96
CA ALA A 595 -19.64 36.67 11.93
C ALA A 595 -19.13 35.38 11.24
N GLY A 596 -17.85 35.12 11.33
CA GLY A 596 -17.27 33.86 10.80
C GLY A 596 -17.89 32.62 11.44
N LEU A 597 -17.66 31.48 10.82
CA LEU A 597 -18.04 30.17 11.34
C LEU A 597 -16.83 29.48 11.99
N ALA A 598 -17.01 28.99 13.22
CA ALA A 598 -16.01 28.21 13.92
C ALA A 598 -16.54 26.79 14.19
N LEU A 599 -15.74 25.78 13.90
CA LEU A 599 -15.98 24.41 14.30
C LEU A 599 -14.89 24.00 15.29
N ARG A 600 -15.31 23.60 16.50
CA ARG A 600 -14.42 23.09 17.54
C ARG A 600 -14.57 21.57 17.64
N PHE A 601 -13.44 20.87 17.76
CA PHE A 601 -13.39 19.41 17.82
C PHE A 601 -12.77 18.96 19.12
N THR A 602 -13.26 17.84 19.65
CA THR A 602 -12.69 17.18 20.82
C THR A 602 -12.49 15.70 20.49
N TYR A 603 -11.40 15.16 20.98
CA TYR A 603 -10.99 13.78 20.70
C TYR A 603 -10.89 12.96 21.99
N ASP A 604 -11.07 11.65 21.87
CA ASP A 604 -10.79 10.71 22.95
C ASP A 604 -9.31 10.32 23.01
N SER A 605 -8.95 9.48 23.97
CA SER A 605 -7.58 9.00 24.17
C SER A 605 -7.05 8.06 23.07
N ARG A 606 -7.85 7.76 22.04
CA ARG A 606 -7.45 7.01 20.84
C ARG A 606 -7.48 7.89 19.59
N ASN A 607 -7.49 9.22 19.77
CA ASN A 607 -7.55 10.23 18.71
C ASN A 607 -8.80 10.11 17.81
N ARG A 608 -9.93 9.57 18.35
CA ARG A 608 -11.21 9.51 17.64
C ARG A 608 -12.04 10.74 18.03
N ARG A 609 -12.67 11.39 17.07
CA ARG A 609 -13.45 12.61 17.27
C ARG A 609 -14.75 12.30 18.02
N ILE A 610 -14.87 12.78 19.29
CA ILE A 610 -16.03 12.54 20.15
C ILE A 610 -17.00 13.72 20.23
N ARG A 611 -16.60 14.93 19.79
CA ARG A 611 -17.45 16.12 19.83
C ARG A 611 -17.11 17.09 18.71
N VAL A 612 -18.14 17.65 18.11
CA VAL A 612 -18.09 18.81 17.21
C VAL A 612 -19.03 19.87 17.77
N GLU A 613 -18.55 21.10 17.86
CA GLU A 613 -19.33 22.27 18.31
C GLU A 613 -19.16 23.39 17.28
N ASP A 614 -20.24 23.95 16.78
CA ASP A 614 -20.21 25.10 15.90
C ASP A 614 -20.19 26.42 16.65
N GLY A 615 -19.94 27.52 15.94
CA GLY A 615 -19.89 28.86 16.50
C GLY A 615 -21.24 29.39 17.05
N LEU A 616 -22.34 28.70 16.79
CA LEU A 616 -23.69 28.99 17.28
C LEU A 616 -24.05 28.17 18.52
N GLY A 617 -23.14 27.24 18.92
CA GLY A 617 -23.32 26.38 20.09
C GLY A 617 -24.12 25.09 19.79
N ALA A 618 -24.33 24.74 18.50
CA ALA A 618 -24.84 23.42 18.16
C ALA A 618 -23.74 22.38 18.36
N VAL A 619 -24.11 21.26 18.99
CA VAL A 619 -23.16 20.23 19.40
C VAL A 619 -23.56 18.87 18.80
N ILE A 620 -22.57 18.14 18.26
CA ILE A 620 -22.71 16.74 17.91
C ILE A 620 -21.69 15.94 18.75
N SER A 621 -22.18 14.91 19.45
CA SER A 621 -21.35 14.03 20.28
C SER A 621 -21.37 12.62 19.73
N TYR A 622 -20.22 11.92 19.83
CA TYR A 622 -20.02 10.57 19.32
C TYR A 622 -19.45 9.65 20.38
N ARG A 623 -19.80 8.35 20.33
CA ARG A 623 -19.09 7.29 21.08
C ARG A 623 -18.79 6.13 20.13
N TYR A 624 -17.70 5.44 20.42
CA TYR A 624 -17.18 4.36 19.59
C TYR A 624 -16.99 3.09 20.42
N ASP A 625 -17.07 1.94 19.75
CA ASP A 625 -16.66 0.67 20.32
C ASP A 625 -15.13 0.47 20.29
N VAL A 626 -14.67 -0.70 20.76
CA VAL A 626 -13.23 -1.06 20.77
C VAL A 626 -12.63 -1.11 19.36
N GLN A 627 -13.40 -1.44 18.33
CA GLN A 627 -12.96 -1.48 16.92
C GLN A 627 -13.00 -0.12 16.23
N GLY A 628 -13.50 0.93 16.91
CA GLY A 628 -13.63 2.28 16.38
C GLY A 628 -14.91 2.53 15.58
N LYS A 629 -15.91 1.64 15.68
CA LYS A 629 -17.21 1.82 15.05
C LYS A 629 -18.08 2.74 15.90
N LEU A 630 -18.86 3.61 15.23
CA LEU A 630 -19.78 4.54 15.86
C LEU A 630 -20.95 3.79 16.50
N VAL A 631 -21.09 3.84 17.83
CA VAL A 631 -22.19 3.20 18.58
C VAL A 631 -23.23 4.19 19.08
N TYR A 632 -22.89 5.47 19.12
CA TYR A 632 -23.78 6.54 19.60
C TYR A 632 -23.47 7.86 18.92
N GLU A 633 -24.53 8.57 18.50
CA GLU A 633 -24.49 9.93 17.98
C GLU A 633 -25.61 10.75 18.63
N GLU A 634 -25.28 11.91 19.16
CA GLU A 634 -26.23 12.89 19.70
C GLU A 634 -26.02 14.23 19.03
N LYS A 635 -27.06 14.79 18.43
CA LYS A 635 -27.06 16.11 17.82
C LYS A 635 -28.05 17.01 18.54
N ALA A 636 -27.57 18.08 19.11
CA ALA A 636 -28.44 19.16 19.62
C ALA A 636 -29.01 19.93 18.44
N VAL A 637 -30.33 19.78 18.19
CA VAL A 637 -31.07 20.48 17.11
C VAL A 637 -31.49 21.87 17.59
N SER A 638 -31.82 21.98 18.88
CA SER A 638 -32.11 23.25 19.58
C SER A 638 -31.74 23.09 21.05
N LYS A 639 -32.00 24.14 21.88
CA LYS A 639 -31.79 24.04 23.33
C LYS A 639 -32.65 22.96 24.00
N GLU A 640 -33.78 22.61 23.38
CA GLU A 640 -34.79 21.68 23.97
C GLU A 640 -34.90 20.37 23.20
N VAL A 641 -34.44 20.33 21.92
CA VAL A 641 -34.58 19.14 21.05
C VAL A 641 -33.23 18.55 20.74
N ARG A 642 -33.09 17.27 21.04
CA ARG A 642 -31.91 16.45 20.71
C ARG A 642 -32.32 15.27 19.85
N GLN A 643 -31.55 15.01 18.81
CA GLN A 643 -31.62 13.79 18.04
C GLN A 643 -30.55 12.84 18.57
N VAL A 644 -30.99 11.66 19.03
CA VAL A 644 -30.08 10.63 19.59
C VAL A 644 -30.22 9.37 18.73
N ILE A 645 -29.09 8.84 18.27
CA ILE A 645 -29.03 7.64 17.45
C ILE A 645 -28.08 6.63 18.11
N HIS A 646 -28.54 5.38 18.26
CA HIS A 646 -27.74 4.24 18.69
C HIS A 646 -27.52 3.29 17.51
N TYR A 647 -26.33 2.76 17.40
CA TYR A 647 -25.92 1.81 16.37
C TYR A 647 -25.53 0.48 17.01
N GLY A 648 -26.12 -0.61 16.53
CA GLY A 648 -25.81 -1.98 16.95
C GLY A 648 -25.19 -2.77 15.82
N TYR A 649 -24.16 -3.55 16.15
CA TYR A 649 -23.39 -4.33 15.20
C TYR A 649 -23.44 -5.82 15.54
N ASP A 650 -23.28 -6.69 14.54
CA ASP A 650 -23.03 -8.11 14.75
C ASP A 650 -21.56 -8.38 15.05
N ARG A 651 -21.22 -9.64 15.34
CA ARG A 651 -19.85 -10.05 15.67
C ARG A 651 -18.88 -10.02 14.49
N ALA A 652 -19.38 -9.90 13.24
CA ALA A 652 -18.58 -9.62 12.06
C ALA A 652 -18.38 -8.11 11.84
N GLY A 653 -18.99 -7.27 12.71
CA GLY A 653 -18.88 -5.83 12.70
C GLY A 653 -19.77 -5.12 11.69
N ARG A 654 -20.84 -5.76 11.22
CA ARG A 654 -21.80 -5.19 10.29
C ARG A 654 -22.95 -4.54 11.07
N LEU A 655 -23.43 -3.37 10.61
CA LEU A 655 -24.52 -2.62 11.27
C LEU A 655 -25.83 -3.41 11.17
N THR A 656 -26.35 -3.91 12.28
CA THR A 656 -27.60 -4.69 12.34
C THR A 656 -28.79 -3.87 12.80
N GLU A 657 -28.55 -2.80 13.55
CA GLU A 657 -29.63 -1.98 14.09
C GLU A 657 -29.23 -0.50 14.17
N ARG A 658 -30.12 0.39 13.75
CA ARG A 658 -30.07 1.84 13.98
C ARG A 658 -31.33 2.24 14.73
N LYS A 659 -31.18 2.72 15.98
CA LYS A 659 -32.27 3.21 16.82
C LYS A 659 -32.17 4.71 16.97
N GLU A 660 -33.20 5.42 16.57
CA GLU A 660 -33.32 6.85 16.73
C GLU A 660 -34.37 7.14 17.82
N GLU A 661 -34.00 7.91 18.84
CA GLU A 661 -34.95 8.31 19.89
C GLU A 661 -35.95 9.30 19.30
N LEU A 662 -37.24 8.98 19.48
CA LEU A 662 -38.32 9.86 19.13
C LEU A 662 -38.54 10.82 20.31
N ASP A 663 -38.21 12.07 20.10
CA ASP A 663 -38.45 13.21 21.00
C ASP A 663 -37.89 13.03 22.42
N SER A 664 -36.61 13.31 22.56
CA SER A 664 -35.87 13.22 23.87
C SER A 664 -36.35 14.28 24.91
N GLY A 665 -37.25 15.18 24.56
CA GLY A 665 -37.73 16.27 25.44
C GLY A 665 -39.18 16.08 25.97
N LEU A 666 -39.97 15.20 25.36
CA LEU A 666 -41.37 14.94 25.76
C LEU A 666 -41.56 13.51 26.28
N ALA A 667 -42.37 13.32 27.31
CA ALA A 667 -42.76 11.99 27.76
C ALA A 667 -43.55 11.30 26.62
N PRO A 668 -43.18 10.07 26.18
CA PRO A 668 -43.94 9.35 25.16
C PRO A 668 -45.38 9.16 25.64
N LEU A 669 -46.35 9.36 24.75
CA LEU A 669 -47.71 9.03 25.00
C LEU A 669 -47.87 7.52 25.24
N GLU A 670 -48.76 7.12 26.12
CA GLU A 670 -48.96 5.72 26.50
C GLU A 670 -49.30 4.88 25.23
N GLY A 671 -48.39 3.93 24.87
CA GLY A 671 -48.48 3.06 23.71
C GLY A 671 -47.67 3.50 22.47
N GLU A 672 -46.99 4.65 22.47
CA GLU A 672 -46.13 5.05 21.37
C GLU A 672 -44.70 4.45 21.51
N PRO A 673 -44.10 4.03 20.41
CA PRO A 673 -42.70 3.51 20.45
C PRO A 673 -41.75 4.64 20.81
N ARG A 674 -40.86 4.38 21.78
CA ARG A 674 -39.83 5.32 22.20
C ARG A 674 -38.73 5.52 21.14
N TYR A 675 -38.58 4.57 20.23
CA TYR A 675 -37.52 4.55 19.22
C TYR A 675 -38.08 4.27 17.83
N ALA A 676 -37.52 4.98 16.83
CA ALA A 676 -37.61 4.59 15.42
C ALA A 676 -36.49 3.60 15.14
N VAL A 677 -36.83 2.35 14.85
CA VAL A 677 -35.82 1.27 14.73
C VAL A 677 -35.75 0.79 13.30
N THR A 678 -34.57 0.97 12.66
CA THR A 678 -34.24 0.33 11.39
C THR A 678 -33.34 -0.88 11.65
N ARG A 679 -33.70 -2.04 11.07
CA ARG A 679 -32.92 -3.29 11.19
C ARG A 679 -32.37 -3.72 9.84
N TYR A 680 -31.17 -4.28 9.88
CA TYR A 680 -30.45 -4.74 8.70
C TYR A 680 -30.10 -6.23 8.83
N ARG A 681 -30.13 -6.94 7.69
CA ARG A 681 -29.72 -8.34 7.58
C ARG A 681 -28.67 -8.47 6.49
N TYR A 682 -27.82 -9.45 6.65
CA TYR A 682 -26.69 -9.70 5.74
C TYR A 682 -26.61 -11.18 5.37
N ASP A 683 -26.05 -11.47 4.18
CA ASP A 683 -25.56 -12.81 3.83
C ASP A 683 -24.15 -13.05 4.41
N GLY A 684 -23.57 -14.20 4.10
CA GLY A 684 -22.24 -14.57 4.56
C GLY A 684 -21.13 -13.72 3.94
N ASN A 685 -21.30 -13.19 2.73
CA ASN A 685 -20.33 -12.33 2.07
C ASN A 685 -20.35 -10.89 2.63
N GLY A 686 -21.39 -10.52 3.40
CA GLY A 686 -21.56 -9.18 3.96
C GLY A 686 -22.50 -8.28 3.15
N ASN A 687 -23.16 -8.79 2.12
CA ASN A 687 -24.14 -8.06 1.35
C ASN A 687 -25.42 -7.85 2.17
N ARG A 688 -26.01 -6.64 2.11
CA ARG A 688 -27.20 -6.31 2.87
C ARG A 688 -28.47 -6.88 2.21
N THR A 689 -28.93 -8.04 2.71
CA THR A 689 -30.08 -8.78 2.17
C THR A 689 -31.43 -8.27 2.66
N GLY A 690 -31.48 -7.54 3.76
CA GLY A 690 -32.75 -7.04 4.29
C GLY A 690 -32.64 -5.72 5.06
N ILE A 691 -33.66 -4.88 4.90
CA ILE A 691 -33.85 -3.66 5.70
C ILE A 691 -35.32 -3.67 6.16
N VAL A 692 -35.51 -3.43 7.45
CA VAL A 692 -36.85 -3.18 8.02
C VAL A 692 -36.86 -1.78 8.60
N THR A 693 -37.67 -0.88 8.04
CA THR A 693 -37.76 0.50 8.50
C THR A 693 -38.67 0.64 9.72
N PRO A 694 -38.64 1.76 10.46
CA PRO A 694 -39.51 2.00 11.60
C PRO A 694 -41.01 1.94 11.23
N GLU A 695 -41.40 2.37 10.03
CA GLU A 695 -42.76 2.36 9.51
C GLU A 695 -43.26 0.95 9.16
N GLY A 696 -42.32 -0.03 9.13
CA GLY A 696 -42.59 -1.43 8.81
C GLY A 696 -42.35 -1.79 7.34
N TYR A 697 -41.79 -0.89 6.52
CA TYR A 697 -41.33 -1.25 5.17
C TYR A 697 -40.23 -2.30 5.24
N ARG A 698 -40.33 -3.29 4.36
CA ARG A 698 -39.31 -4.30 4.18
C ARG A 698 -38.65 -4.13 2.81
N ILE A 699 -37.35 -3.95 2.77
CA ILE A 699 -36.57 -3.97 1.54
C ILE A 699 -35.77 -5.25 1.57
N LEU A 700 -36.01 -6.14 0.61
CA LEU A 700 -35.33 -7.43 0.47
C LEU A 700 -34.45 -7.36 -0.76
N ARG A 701 -33.18 -7.77 -0.61
CA ARG A 701 -32.22 -7.74 -1.68
C ARG A 701 -31.59 -9.12 -1.89
N SER A 702 -31.35 -9.46 -3.14
CA SER A 702 -30.57 -10.62 -3.54
C SER A 702 -29.42 -10.19 -4.42
N TYR A 703 -28.34 -10.97 -4.34
CA TYR A 703 -27.08 -10.69 -4.99
C TYR A 703 -26.68 -11.91 -5.83
N ASP A 704 -25.91 -11.68 -6.89
CA ASP A 704 -25.30 -12.74 -7.65
C ASP A 704 -23.98 -13.24 -6.99
N THR A 705 -23.34 -14.19 -7.64
CA THR A 705 -22.07 -14.78 -7.17
C THR A 705 -20.88 -13.82 -7.20
N CYS A 706 -21.01 -12.64 -7.84
CA CYS A 706 -20.04 -11.53 -7.86
C CYS A 706 -20.41 -10.41 -6.89
N ASP A 707 -21.34 -10.65 -5.95
CA ASP A 707 -21.84 -9.66 -4.97
C ASP A 707 -22.54 -8.44 -5.58
N ARG A 708 -23.05 -8.55 -6.84
CA ARG A 708 -23.82 -7.48 -7.49
C ARG A 708 -25.30 -7.64 -7.19
N LEU A 709 -26.01 -6.52 -6.95
CA LEU A 709 -27.44 -6.52 -6.64
C LEU A 709 -28.27 -6.95 -7.86
N VAL A 710 -28.89 -8.13 -7.82
CA VAL A 710 -29.74 -8.64 -8.91
C VAL A 710 -31.24 -8.45 -8.68
N ALA A 711 -31.68 -8.28 -7.43
CA ALA A 711 -33.08 -7.90 -7.18
C ALA A 711 -33.21 -7.10 -5.89
N GLU A 712 -34.11 -6.11 -5.92
CA GLU A 712 -34.61 -5.39 -4.75
C GLU A 712 -36.13 -5.44 -4.74
N ARG A 713 -36.71 -5.94 -3.65
CA ARG A 713 -38.18 -5.98 -3.43
C ARG A 713 -38.53 -5.11 -2.25
N VAL A 714 -39.40 -4.14 -2.47
CA VAL A 714 -39.98 -3.24 -1.44
C VAL A 714 -41.39 -3.67 -1.13
N VAL A 715 -41.63 -4.00 0.14
CA VAL A 715 -42.96 -4.46 0.63
C VAL A 715 -43.43 -3.56 1.74
N ASP A 716 -44.64 -3.04 1.58
CA ASP A 716 -45.41 -2.33 2.59
C ASP A 716 -46.81 -2.94 2.71
N ASP A 717 -46.98 -3.79 3.70
CA ASP A 717 -48.23 -4.50 3.93
C ASP A 717 -49.39 -3.55 4.30
N LYS A 718 -49.10 -2.40 4.95
CA LYS A 718 -50.08 -1.42 5.38
C LYS A 718 -50.71 -0.67 4.19
N ASN A 719 -49.86 -0.28 3.23
CA ASN A 719 -50.26 0.49 2.05
C ASN A 719 -50.46 -0.40 0.81
N GLY A 720 -50.31 -1.73 0.94
CA GLY A 720 -50.45 -2.68 -0.14
C GLY A 720 -49.41 -2.56 -1.24
N ILE A 721 -48.23 -2.03 -0.91
CA ILE A 721 -47.11 -1.89 -1.85
C ILE A 721 -46.32 -3.20 -1.89
N ASP A 722 -46.12 -3.73 -3.08
CA ASP A 722 -45.19 -4.84 -3.36
C ASP A 722 -44.59 -4.58 -4.75
N ARG A 723 -43.31 -4.14 -4.75
CA ARG A 723 -42.60 -3.75 -5.97
C ARG A 723 -41.26 -4.47 -6.00
N THR A 724 -40.91 -5.01 -7.17
CA THR A 724 -39.62 -5.64 -7.41
C THR A 724 -38.90 -4.91 -8.54
N THR A 725 -37.63 -4.60 -8.32
CA THR A 725 -36.68 -4.18 -9.34
C THR A 725 -35.66 -5.28 -9.51
N SER A 726 -35.56 -5.85 -10.71
CA SER A 726 -34.52 -6.85 -11.05
C SER A 726 -33.49 -6.23 -11.99
N VAL A 727 -32.24 -6.60 -11.81
CA VAL A 727 -31.09 -6.09 -12.58
C VAL A 727 -30.32 -7.26 -13.16
N THR A 728 -29.91 -7.15 -14.41
CA THR A 728 -29.07 -8.13 -15.08
C THR A 728 -27.77 -7.43 -15.54
N TYR A 729 -26.67 -8.13 -15.40
CA TYR A 729 -25.34 -7.61 -15.74
C TYR A 729 -24.72 -8.42 -16.87
N ASP A 730 -23.83 -7.78 -17.63
CA ASP A 730 -22.89 -8.47 -18.50
C ASP A 730 -21.64 -8.93 -17.70
N HIS A 731 -20.69 -9.59 -18.39
CA HIS A 731 -19.46 -10.08 -17.78
C HIS A 731 -18.46 -8.96 -17.41
N ALA A 732 -18.62 -7.76 -17.97
CA ALA A 732 -17.84 -6.58 -17.58
C ALA A 732 -18.40 -5.88 -16.33
N GLY A 733 -19.62 -6.27 -15.89
CA GLY A 733 -20.30 -5.68 -14.74
C GLY A 733 -21.26 -4.55 -15.09
N ASN A 734 -21.50 -4.28 -16.38
CA ASN A 734 -22.46 -3.26 -16.81
C ASN A 734 -23.89 -3.75 -16.68
N ILE A 735 -24.80 -2.86 -16.29
CA ILE A 735 -26.25 -3.17 -16.22
C ILE A 735 -26.82 -3.23 -17.63
N ILE A 736 -27.16 -4.43 -18.11
CA ILE A 736 -27.77 -4.61 -19.45
C ILE A 736 -29.29 -4.60 -19.43
N ARG A 737 -29.92 -4.82 -18.26
CA ARG A 737 -31.37 -4.87 -18.16
C ARG A 737 -31.86 -4.51 -16.76
N ILE A 738 -32.87 -3.67 -16.68
CA ILE A 738 -33.62 -3.38 -15.46
C ILE A 738 -35.11 -3.71 -15.73
N VAL A 739 -35.71 -4.51 -14.84
CA VAL A 739 -37.14 -4.83 -14.87
C VAL A 739 -37.77 -4.35 -13.58
N ARG A 740 -38.85 -3.60 -13.68
CA ARG A 740 -39.65 -3.18 -12.53
C ARG A 740 -41.05 -3.76 -12.67
N SER A 741 -41.51 -4.42 -11.63
CA SER A 741 -42.86 -5.01 -11.55
C SER A 741 -43.47 -4.76 -10.18
N GLY A 742 -44.77 -4.85 -10.07
CA GLY A 742 -45.41 -4.66 -8.77
C GLY A 742 -46.93 -4.87 -8.81
N LYS A 743 -47.50 -5.04 -7.64
CA LYS A 743 -48.94 -5.23 -7.48
C LYS A 743 -49.71 -4.00 -8.01
N GLY A 744 -50.56 -4.21 -9.05
CA GLY A 744 -51.32 -3.14 -9.69
C GLY A 744 -50.51 -2.23 -10.64
N LEU A 745 -49.25 -2.54 -10.89
CA LEU A 745 -48.39 -1.88 -11.87
C LEU A 745 -48.12 -2.86 -13.00
N GLY A 746 -48.08 -2.36 -14.26
CA GLY A 746 -47.56 -3.13 -15.38
C GLY A 746 -46.04 -3.38 -15.20
N GLU A 747 -45.57 -4.35 -15.94
CA GLU A 747 -44.09 -4.56 -16.01
C GLU A 747 -43.47 -3.44 -16.86
N TRP A 748 -42.44 -2.83 -16.33
CA TRP A 748 -41.60 -1.85 -17.01
C TRP A 748 -40.18 -2.42 -17.19
N GLU A 749 -39.67 -2.34 -18.41
CA GLU A 749 -38.37 -2.86 -18.74
C GLU A 749 -37.53 -1.78 -19.42
N GLN A 750 -36.25 -1.72 -19.06
CA GLN A 750 -35.25 -0.91 -19.72
C GLN A 750 -34.00 -1.74 -20.00
N GLY A 751 -33.52 -1.71 -21.25
CA GLY A 751 -32.33 -2.39 -21.70
C GLY A 751 -31.24 -1.40 -22.08
N TYR A 752 -29.99 -1.81 -21.89
CA TYR A 752 -28.79 -1.02 -22.20
C TYR A 752 -27.84 -1.86 -23.03
N GLY A 753 -27.20 -1.24 -24.02
CA GLY A 753 -26.10 -1.81 -24.76
C GLY A 753 -24.83 -0.97 -24.56
N TYR A 754 -23.71 -1.63 -24.53
CA TYR A 754 -22.40 -1.01 -24.26
C TYR A 754 -21.40 -1.36 -25.36
N ASP A 755 -20.47 -0.45 -25.64
CA ASP A 755 -19.30 -0.75 -26.42
C ASP A 755 -18.19 -1.38 -25.55
N LEU A 756 -17.05 -1.75 -26.16
CA LEU A 756 -15.90 -2.35 -25.47
C LEU A 756 -15.07 -1.33 -24.65
N LYS A 757 -15.58 -0.12 -24.45
CA LYS A 757 -15.08 0.90 -23.49
C LYS A 757 -16.08 1.13 -22.36
N ASP A 758 -17.08 0.24 -22.22
CA ASP A 758 -18.17 0.35 -21.23
C ASP A 758 -19.00 1.63 -21.35
N ARG A 759 -19.03 2.27 -22.54
CA ARG A 759 -19.88 3.43 -22.81
C ARG A 759 -21.25 2.97 -23.33
N ILE A 760 -22.33 3.58 -22.85
CA ILE A 760 -23.69 3.29 -23.31
C ILE A 760 -23.82 3.73 -24.77
N VAL A 761 -24.11 2.76 -25.66
CA VAL A 761 -24.38 2.99 -27.09
C VAL A 761 -25.82 2.76 -27.48
N HIS A 762 -26.60 2.13 -26.62
CA HIS A 762 -28.02 1.85 -26.88
C HIS A 762 -28.84 1.86 -25.59
N VAL A 763 -29.97 2.52 -25.59
CA VAL A 763 -30.97 2.46 -24.53
C VAL A 763 -32.33 2.16 -25.14
N LYS A 764 -33.00 1.12 -24.63
CA LYS A 764 -34.32 0.70 -25.05
C LYS A 764 -35.24 0.64 -23.84
N ASP A 765 -36.41 1.20 -23.88
CA ASP A 765 -37.46 1.02 -22.89
C ASP A 765 -38.67 0.22 -23.43
N CYS A 766 -39.71 0.05 -22.64
CA CYS A 766 -40.92 -0.66 -23.01
C CYS A 766 -41.72 0.01 -24.17
N LEU A 767 -41.40 1.26 -24.56
CA LEU A 767 -42.00 1.99 -25.66
C LEU A 767 -41.17 1.93 -26.95
N GLY A 768 -39.94 1.42 -26.90
CA GLY A 768 -39.01 1.31 -28.03
C GLY A 768 -37.62 1.92 -27.74
N PRO A 769 -36.78 2.11 -28.74
CA PRO A 769 -35.46 2.71 -28.54
C PRO A 769 -35.63 4.18 -28.14
N VAL A 770 -34.99 4.51 -26.99
CA VAL A 770 -34.93 5.89 -26.46
C VAL A 770 -33.67 6.59 -27.03
N PHE A 771 -32.61 5.78 -27.24
CA PHE A 771 -31.31 6.25 -27.72
C PHE A 771 -30.59 5.07 -28.40
N SER A 772 -29.89 5.33 -29.53
CA SER A 772 -29.10 4.32 -30.26
C SER A 772 -27.84 4.96 -30.85
#